data_fc566a0938946857d607d90f39944ce1
#
_entry.id   fc566a0938946857d607d90f39944ce1
#
_cell.length_a   1.000
_cell.length_b   1.000
_cell.length_c   1.000
_cell.angle_alpha   90.00
_cell.angle_beta   90.00
_cell.angle_gamma   90.00
#
_symmetry.space_group_name_H-M   'P 1'
#
loop_
_entity.id
_entity.type
_entity.pdbx_description
1 polymer ?
#
loop_
_entity_poly.entity_id
_entity_poly.type
_entity_poly.pdbx_seq_one_letter_code
_entity_poly.pdbx_strand_id
1 'polypeptide(L)'
;MPCKTSYSLKVSIFLLFFLFPPFLNLLNASGVVSLEAVNGDMSLLLHFKLHFQDNPSSSQSSLLLSSWDVNVPVSNWTGVTRSNQTGRVTGLNLTKFNLSGQVHPCLCNLTFLDTLVLSHNSFNSSIPSCLWKLRSLKTLDLSYNMFTDVNLPSSTFVTMSQLIELDLSHNMLSGEIGNFSHFSMALEKLNLGFNSFHGEIPKSLLNLMSLKYLDLSHNSLTGNVGDFRQALVSLNLESNLLSGTLPCLYSSRESLTVLNLANNLILGGIPTCISSLGGLTQLNLSHNELRYGISPRLVFSERLCVLDLSYNELSGRIPSKIVESSEKSGLLLLDLSHNQFSGEIPVTITELKSLQALFLSYNLHVGEIPERVGNLTYLQVIDLSHNFLTGSIPLNIVGCFQLLALILNSNNLSGEIQPVLDALDSLKIFDIGNNKISGEIPLTLAGCKSLEVVDLSSNNLSGSLNDAITKWSNLKFLSLARNKFSGSLPSWFFTFQAIHTLDFSGNKFSEYIPDGNFNTSPNFYNGDIRKTIPAVPSISARSLDIKLSLVADGTSLSFNYNLTTTIGIDLSDNLLHGEIPEGLFGLHGLEYLNLSYNFLDGPVPGNLGKLQKLKALDLSHNSLSGNVPENITVLRNLTVLNLSYNCFSGVVPTKRGYGKFPGAFAGNPDLCMESSGNVCQRTFPVESGKKFEEGPLSVWVFGISALVSFYIGVVAIFCSSRTRSCILQTKSLAG
;
A
#
# COMPACT_ATOMS: atom_id res chain seq x y z
N MET A 1 12.94 15.25 43.05
CA MET A 1 13.11 14.87 44.47
C MET A 1 13.88 13.56 44.49
N PRO A 2 14.95 13.41 45.28
CA PRO A 2 15.71 12.17 45.34
C PRO A 2 14.87 11.07 46.00
N CYS A 3 15.09 9.81 45.63
CA CYS A 3 14.51 8.62 46.22
C CYS A 3 14.77 8.54 47.74
N LYS A 4 13.97 9.21 48.51
CA LYS A 4 13.92 9.09 49.98
C LYS A 4 12.47 9.27 50.39
N THR A 5 11.69 8.18 50.36
CA THR A 5 10.55 7.97 51.25
C THR A 5 9.92 6.62 50.89
N SER A 6 10.34 5.60 51.57
CA SER A 6 9.57 4.52 52.19
C SER A 6 10.54 3.53 52.85
N TYR A 7 11.17 3.97 53.91
CA TYR A 7 11.82 3.09 54.85
C TYR A 7 10.91 2.94 56.07
N SER A 8 10.06 1.95 56.07
CA SER A 8 9.61 1.33 57.33
C SER A 8 9.11 -0.07 56.99
N LEU A 9 9.79 -1.03 57.53
CA LEU A 9 9.62 -2.48 57.57
C LEU A 9 10.57 -3.26 56.63
N LYS A 10 11.83 -3.36 57.05
CA LYS A 10 12.71 -4.54 56.91
C LYS A 10 14.12 -4.21 57.41
N VAL A 11 14.20 -3.73 58.67
CA VAL A 11 15.49 -3.46 59.36
C VAL A 11 15.98 -4.67 60.17
N SER A 12 15.48 -5.89 59.94
CA SER A 12 15.87 -7.03 60.78
C SER A 12 16.81 -8.05 60.12
N ILE A 13 17.34 -7.81 58.90
CA ILE A 13 18.29 -8.78 58.28
C ILE A 13 19.66 -8.17 58.01
N PHE A 14 19.88 -6.88 58.26
CA PHE A 14 21.18 -6.22 57.97
C PHE A 14 22.14 -6.10 59.15
N LEU A 15 21.84 -6.72 60.28
CA LEU A 15 22.66 -6.60 61.53
C LEU A 15 23.53 -7.82 61.81
N LEU A 16 23.74 -8.73 60.88
CA LEU A 16 24.56 -9.95 61.08
C LEU A 16 25.85 -10.00 60.24
N PHE A 17 26.27 -8.89 59.61
CA PHE A 17 27.50 -8.83 58.83
C PHE A 17 28.55 -7.82 59.39
N PHE A 18 28.41 -7.36 60.63
CA PHE A 18 29.39 -6.41 61.23
C PHE A 18 30.19 -6.97 62.42
N LEU A 19 30.53 -8.25 62.40
CA LEU A 19 31.46 -8.82 63.37
C LEU A 19 32.48 -9.71 62.63
N PHE A 20 33.52 -9.13 62.08
CA PHE A 20 34.90 -9.65 61.96
C PHE A 20 35.77 -8.60 61.25
N PRO A 21 36.73 -7.98 61.97
CA PRO A 21 37.89 -7.33 61.35
C PRO A 21 39.14 -8.21 61.58
N PRO A 22 40.31 -7.91 61.05
CA PRO A 22 40.78 -7.19 59.90
C PRO A 22 41.87 -7.99 59.15
N PHE A 23 41.89 -7.99 57.84
CA PHE A 23 43.12 -8.12 57.08
C PHE A 23 42.84 -7.62 55.63
N LEU A 24 43.37 -6.50 55.29
CA LEU A 24 43.93 -6.07 54.03
C LEU A 24 43.97 -4.53 53.95
N ASN A 25 44.95 -3.97 54.61
CA ASN A 25 45.49 -2.71 54.17
C ASN A 25 46.55 -3.02 53.11
N LEU A 26 46.31 -2.54 51.90
CA LEU A 26 47.17 -2.26 50.78
C LEU A 26 46.51 -2.70 49.46
N LEU A 27 45.54 -1.91 49.01
CA LEU A 27 45.23 -1.80 47.55
C LEU A 27 44.65 -0.40 47.28
N ASN A 28 45.30 0.25 46.37
CA ASN A 28 45.17 1.63 45.89
C ASN A 28 43.77 2.28 46.07
N ALA A 29 43.74 3.50 46.55
CA ALA A 29 42.51 4.33 46.75
C ALA A 29 41.67 4.55 45.48
N SER A 30 42.17 4.21 44.30
CA SER A 30 41.41 4.22 43.02
C SER A 30 40.54 2.97 42.82
N GLY A 31 40.86 1.83 43.47
CA GLY A 31 40.07 0.60 43.34
C GLY A 31 38.81 0.54 44.20
N VAL A 32 38.85 1.20 45.35
CA VAL A 32 37.71 1.21 46.29
C VAL A 32 36.57 2.10 45.77
N VAL A 33 36.89 3.23 45.18
CA VAL A 33 35.91 4.15 44.60
C VAL A 33 35.20 3.50 43.39
N SER A 34 35.89 2.64 42.61
CA SER A 34 35.33 1.92 41.48
C SER A 34 34.35 0.81 41.91
N LEU A 35 34.61 0.14 43.02
CA LEU A 35 33.77 -1.01 43.47
C LEU A 35 32.45 -0.55 44.08
N GLU A 36 32.42 0.54 44.85
CA GLU A 36 31.18 1.13 45.39
C GLU A 36 30.32 1.73 44.29
N ALA A 37 30.93 2.35 43.27
CA ALA A 37 30.21 2.91 42.13
C ALA A 37 29.66 1.83 41.22
N VAL A 38 30.34 0.71 41.00
CA VAL A 38 29.88 -0.46 40.25
C VAL A 38 28.72 -1.14 40.95
N ASN A 39 28.73 -1.27 42.27
CA ASN A 39 27.63 -1.79 43.07
C ASN A 39 26.41 -0.86 42.98
N GLY A 40 26.62 0.45 42.85
CA GLY A 40 25.54 1.43 42.63
C GLY A 40 24.80 1.23 41.31
N ASP A 41 25.52 1.06 40.20
CA ASP A 41 24.92 0.81 38.87
C ASP A 41 24.13 -0.51 38.85
N MET A 42 24.67 -1.55 39.45
CA MET A 42 24.04 -2.85 39.57
C MET A 42 22.70 -2.74 40.36
N SER A 43 22.71 -2.02 41.48
CA SER A 43 21.49 -1.86 42.27
C SER A 43 20.40 -1.07 41.53
N LEU A 44 20.80 -0.07 40.73
CA LEU A 44 19.87 0.71 39.89
C LEU A 44 19.20 -0.14 38.83
N LEU A 45 19.96 -0.99 38.13
CA LEU A 45 19.43 -1.90 37.11
C LEU A 45 18.54 -2.98 37.71
N LEU A 46 18.90 -3.54 38.88
CA LEU A 46 18.04 -4.48 39.60
C LEU A 46 16.72 -3.81 40.05
N HIS A 47 16.79 -2.59 40.49
CA HIS A 47 15.59 -1.82 40.85
C HIS A 47 14.72 -1.55 39.60
N PHE A 48 15.34 -1.27 38.45
CA PHE A 48 14.65 -1.15 37.18
C PHE A 48 13.96 -2.48 36.80
N LYS A 49 14.64 -3.63 36.94
CA LYS A 49 14.07 -4.96 36.69
C LYS A 49 12.85 -5.24 37.56
N LEU A 50 12.91 -4.93 38.88
CA LEU A 50 11.83 -5.16 39.83
C LEU A 50 10.54 -4.40 39.42
N HIS A 51 10.68 -3.22 38.85
CA HIS A 51 9.54 -2.44 38.35
C HIS A 51 8.66 -3.18 37.33
N PHE A 52 9.23 -4.13 36.57
CA PHE A 52 8.51 -4.91 35.56
C PHE A 52 8.05 -6.27 36.08
N GLN A 53 8.62 -6.79 37.18
CA GLN A 53 8.23 -8.08 37.74
C GLN A 53 6.87 -8.02 38.47
N ASP A 54 6.50 -6.84 38.99
CA ASP A 54 5.25 -6.62 39.71
C ASP A 54 4.04 -6.46 38.75
N ASN A 55 4.24 -6.54 37.42
CA ASN A 55 3.18 -6.32 36.44
C ASN A 55 2.68 -7.67 35.89
N PRO A 56 1.45 -8.13 36.17
CA PRO A 56 0.96 -9.48 35.84
C PRO A 56 0.82 -9.75 34.32
N SER A 57 0.93 -8.71 33.46
CA SER A 57 0.87 -8.84 32.01
C SER A 57 2.22 -9.20 31.34
N SER A 58 3.31 -9.32 32.10
CA SER A 58 4.68 -9.38 31.57
C SER A 58 5.41 -10.72 31.77
N SER A 59 4.70 -11.86 31.67
CA SER A 59 5.33 -13.18 31.86
C SER A 59 6.50 -13.51 30.90
N GLN A 60 6.56 -12.88 29.72
CA GLN A 60 7.68 -13.03 28.78
C GLN A 60 8.87 -12.10 29.06
N SER A 61 8.64 -10.90 29.58
CA SER A 61 9.70 -9.94 29.91
C SER A 61 10.59 -10.41 31.07
N SER A 62 10.02 -11.18 32.01
CA SER A 62 10.77 -11.77 33.12
C SER A 62 11.85 -12.78 32.67
N LEU A 63 11.62 -13.47 31.56
CA LEU A 63 12.57 -14.41 30.99
C LEU A 63 13.77 -13.70 30.32
N LEU A 64 13.54 -12.59 29.61
CA LEU A 64 14.58 -11.84 28.90
C LEU A 64 15.54 -11.12 29.87
N LEU A 65 15.05 -10.66 31.05
CA LEU A 65 15.86 -10.07 32.09
C LEU A 65 16.35 -11.11 33.13
N SER A 66 16.23 -12.40 32.86
CA SER A 66 16.66 -13.48 33.77
C SER A 66 18.15 -13.45 34.08
N SER A 67 18.99 -13.02 33.11
CA SER A 67 20.45 -12.86 33.29
C SER A 67 20.83 -11.76 34.31
N TRP A 68 19.91 -10.86 34.65
CA TRP A 68 20.14 -9.80 35.63
C TRP A 68 19.93 -10.35 37.05
N ASP A 69 20.95 -10.96 37.60
CA ASP A 69 20.95 -11.55 38.93
C ASP A 69 22.18 -11.08 39.72
N VAL A 70 22.04 -10.94 41.04
CA VAL A 70 23.12 -10.49 41.94
C VAL A 70 24.35 -11.38 41.88
N ASN A 71 24.15 -12.68 41.59
CA ASN A 71 25.21 -13.67 41.51
C ASN A 71 25.90 -13.73 40.11
N VAL A 72 25.38 -12.98 39.16
CA VAL A 72 25.91 -12.94 37.78
C VAL A 72 26.65 -11.61 37.56
N PRO A 73 27.90 -11.62 37.07
CA PRO A 73 28.61 -10.41 36.77
C PRO A 73 27.81 -9.51 35.79
N VAL A 74 27.73 -8.22 36.06
CA VAL A 74 26.97 -7.25 35.24
C VAL A 74 27.41 -7.24 33.76
N SER A 75 28.67 -7.64 33.49
CA SER A 75 29.17 -7.80 32.12
C SER A 75 28.45 -8.90 31.32
N ASN A 76 27.79 -9.83 32.01
CA ASN A 76 27.06 -10.95 31.40
C ASN A 76 25.55 -10.72 31.36
N TRP A 77 25.10 -9.56 31.80
CA TRP A 77 23.68 -9.17 31.73
C TRP A 77 23.28 -8.82 30.32
N THR A 78 22.26 -9.45 29.83
CA THR A 78 21.76 -9.19 28.48
C THR A 78 21.38 -7.72 28.32
N GLY A 79 21.91 -7.10 27.26
CA GLY A 79 21.64 -5.69 26.95
C GLY A 79 22.45 -4.68 27.73
N VAL A 80 23.35 -5.08 28.64
CA VAL A 80 24.19 -4.18 29.43
C VAL A 80 25.62 -4.15 28.91
N THR A 81 26.14 -2.96 28.66
CA THR A 81 27.54 -2.73 28.27
C THR A 81 28.26 -1.94 29.37
N ARG A 82 29.51 -2.31 29.68
CA ARG A 82 30.35 -1.67 30.68
C ARG A 82 31.65 -1.17 30.08
N SER A 83 32.15 -0.10 30.65
CA SER A 83 33.51 0.39 30.38
C SER A 83 34.57 -0.51 31.05
N ASN A 84 35.51 -1.00 30.25
CA ASN A 84 36.63 -1.80 30.77
C ASN A 84 37.58 -1.00 31.69
N GLN A 85 37.58 0.32 31.57
CA GLN A 85 38.47 1.20 32.35
C GLN A 85 37.87 1.57 33.71
N THR A 86 36.56 1.92 33.71
CA THR A 86 35.91 2.43 34.91
C THR A 86 35.00 1.39 35.58
N GLY A 87 34.70 0.29 34.91
CA GLY A 87 33.73 -0.70 35.36
C GLY A 87 32.28 -0.22 35.41
N ARG A 88 32.00 1.04 35.04
CA ARG A 88 30.65 1.63 35.05
C ARG A 88 29.82 1.18 33.86
N VAL A 89 28.52 1.19 34.01
CA VAL A 89 27.57 0.92 32.92
C VAL A 89 27.59 2.10 31.96
N THR A 90 27.94 1.83 30.69
CA THR A 90 27.97 2.82 29.61
C THR A 90 26.88 2.60 28.57
N GLY A 91 26.38 1.37 28.42
CA GLY A 91 25.31 1.08 27.46
C GLY A 91 24.21 0.24 28.05
N LEU A 92 22.97 0.54 27.65
CA LEU A 92 21.79 -0.24 27.94
C LEU A 92 20.95 -0.38 26.67
N ASN A 93 20.87 -1.60 26.13
CA ASN A 93 20.07 -1.93 24.95
C ASN A 93 19.04 -3.00 25.29
N LEU A 94 17.78 -2.60 25.38
CA LEU A 94 16.64 -3.45 25.69
C LEU A 94 15.64 -3.51 24.51
N THR A 95 16.14 -3.51 23.29
CA THR A 95 15.31 -3.60 22.07
C THR A 95 14.53 -4.90 22.05
N LYS A 96 13.21 -4.84 21.86
CA LYS A 96 12.30 -6.01 21.74
C LYS A 96 12.23 -6.89 22.99
N PHE A 97 12.42 -6.32 24.17
CA PHE A 97 12.28 -7.03 25.46
C PHE A 97 10.82 -7.16 25.92
N ASN A 98 9.85 -6.71 25.11
CA ASN A 98 8.43 -6.72 25.44
C ASN A 98 8.10 -6.05 26.80
N LEU A 99 8.83 -4.97 27.10
CA LEU A 99 8.64 -4.18 28.31
C LEU A 99 7.45 -3.22 28.12
N SER A 100 6.69 -3.00 29.20
CA SER A 100 5.51 -2.14 29.18
C SER A 100 5.43 -1.24 30.41
N GLY A 101 4.63 -0.18 30.31
CA GLY A 101 4.45 0.78 31.41
C GLY A 101 5.38 1.98 31.27
N GLN A 102 5.72 2.63 32.37
CA GLN A 102 6.55 3.85 32.38
C GLN A 102 8.03 3.51 32.47
N VAL A 103 8.87 4.32 31.81
CA VAL A 103 10.32 4.26 32.04
C VAL A 103 10.64 4.77 33.44
N HIS A 104 11.19 3.90 34.29
CA HIS A 104 11.46 4.26 35.67
C HIS A 104 12.62 5.26 35.79
N PRO A 105 12.47 6.38 36.56
CA PRO A 105 13.49 7.44 36.69
C PRO A 105 14.83 7.00 37.27
N CYS A 106 14.95 5.79 37.82
CA CYS A 106 16.23 5.30 38.33
C CYS A 106 17.31 5.20 37.25
N LEU A 107 16.95 5.02 35.97
CA LEU A 107 17.89 5.04 34.84
C LEU A 107 18.65 6.37 34.73
N CYS A 108 18.05 7.48 35.20
CA CYS A 108 18.70 8.80 35.19
C CYS A 108 19.92 8.91 36.14
N ASN A 109 20.10 7.95 37.04
CA ASN A 109 21.23 7.89 37.94
C ASN A 109 22.45 7.15 37.35
N LEU A 110 22.29 6.52 36.18
CA LEU A 110 23.38 5.93 35.41
C LEU A 110 24.18 7.04 34.69
N THR A 111 24.91 7.83 35.42
CA THR A 111 25.56 9.06 34.92
C THR A 111 26.63 8.87 33.87
N PHE A 112 27.17 7.66 33.70
CA PHE A 112 28.16 7.28 32.70
C PHE A 112 27.54 6.66 31.45
N LEU A 113 26.19 6.61 31.37
CA LEU A 113 25.47 6.04 30.24
C LEU A 113 25.72 6.89 28.98
N ASP A 114 26.31 6.29 27.95
CA ASP A 114 26.52 6.90 26.64
C ASP A 114 25.51 6.40 25.59
N THR A 115 24.92 5.21 25.80
CA THR A 115 23.95 4.59 24.90
C THR A 115 22.75 4.06 25.68
N LEU A 116 21.57 4.55 25.33
CA LEU A 116 20.28 4.06 25.84
C LEU A 116 19.34 3.74 24.69
N VAL A 117 19.04 2.45 24.50
CA VAL A 117 18.15 1.94 23.47
C VAL A 117 17.03 1.15 24.12
N LEU A 118 15.79 1.64 24.04
CA LEU A 118 14.58 1.02 24.57
C LEU A 118 13.57 0.74 23.44
N SER A 119 14.01 0.72 22.20
CA SER A 119 13.13 0.62 21.03
C SER A 119 12.38 -0.71 20.92
N HIS A 120 11.26 -0.69 20.17
CA HIS A 120 10.39 -1.87 19.96
C HIS A 120 9.90 -2.51 21.27
N ASN A 121 9.34 -1.70 22.15
CA ASN A 121 8.71 -2.14 23.40
C ASN A 121 7.28 -1.55 23.46
N SER A 122 6.66 -1.59 24.62
CA SER A 122 5.33 -1.01 24.90
C SER A 122 5.38 0.03 26.01
N PHE A 123 6.48 0.78 26.10
CA PHE A 123 6.57 1.88 27.04
C PHE A 123 5.56 2.97 26.71
N ASN A 124 4.88 3.50 27.73
CA ASN A 124 3.82 4.49 27.60
C ASN A 124 4.07 5.71 28.53
N SER A 125 3.10 6.64 28.51
CA SER A 125 3.18 7.89 29.30
C SER A 125 4.26 8.84 28.76
N SER A 126 4.65 9.82 29.58
CA SER A 126 5.66 10.80 29.20
C SER A 126 7.08 10.26 29.34
N ILE A 127 7.99 10.77 28.51
CA ILE A 127 9.43 10.53 28.64
C ILE A 127 9.90 11.20 29.93
N PRO A 128 10.59 10.48 30.84
CA PRO A 128 11.09 11.08 32.09
C PRO A 128 12.00 12.27 31.84
N SER A 129 11.65 13.45 32.35
CA SER A 129 12.43 14.69 32.13
C SER A 129 13.86 14.63 32.66
N CYS A 130 14.18 13.72 33.57
CA CYS A 130 15.53 13.50 34.06
C CYS A 130 16.46 12.85 33.03
N LEU A 131 15.94 12.13 32.02
CA LEU A 131 16.76 11.56 30.94
C LEU A 131 17.49 12.67 30.17
N TRP A 132 16.84 13.83 29.98
CA TRP A 132 17.43 14.99 29.29
C TRP A 132 18.65 15.60 30.04
N LYS A 133 18.92 15.16 31.27
CA LYS A 133 20.04 15.61 32.08
C LYS A 133 21.28 14.69 32.01
N LEU A 134 21.20 13.57 31.29
CA LEU A 134 22.33 12.64 31.11
C LEU A 134 23.33 13.20 30.14
N ARG A 135 24.38 13.84 30.69
CA ARG A 135 25.40 14.61 29.91
C ARG A 135 26.30 13.72 29.06
N SER A 136 26.52 12.48 29.47
CA SER A 136 27.39 11.51 28.77
C SER A 136 26.67 10.82 27.59
N LEU A 137 25.35 10.99 27.46
CA LEU A 137 24.56 10.27 26.47
C LEU A 137 24.87 10.75 25.07
N LYS A 138 25.21 9.78 24.20
CA LYS A 138 25.50 9.97 22.77
C LYS A 138 24.38 9.45 21.89
N THR A 139 23.77 8.33 22.28
CA THR A 139 22.65 7.70 21.55
C THR A 139 21.47 7.50 22.47
N LEU A 140 20.32 8.05 22.10
CA LEU A 140 19.02 7.81 22.73
C LEU A 140 18.04 7.34 21.69
N ASP A 141 17.64 6.07 21.77
CA ASP A 141 16.63 5.45 20.91
C ASP A 141 15.45 4.95 21.77
N LEU A 142 14.31 5.64 21.66
CA LEU A 142 13.04 5.31 22.30
C LEU A 142 11.98 4.97 21.25
N SER A 143 12.37 4.67 20.02
CA SER A 143 11.46 4.44 18.89
C SER A 143 10.57 3.21 19.10
N TYR A 144 9.48 3.14 18.33
CA TYR A 144 8.52 2.01 18.37
C TYR A 144 8.03 1.70 19.79
N ASN A 145 7.41 2.70 20.41
CA ASN A 145 6.78 2.62 21.74
C ASN A 145 5.43 3.36 21.73
N MET A 146 4.88 3.67 22.91
CA MET A 146 3.60 4.36 23.09
C MET A 146 3.76 5.66 23.92
N PHE A 147 4.90 6.35 23.82
CA PHE A 147 5.11 7.61 24.53
C PHE A 147 4.16 8.70 24.01
N THR A 148 3.57 9.47 24.93
CA THR A 148 2.56 10.49 24.61
C THR A 148 3.07 11.92 24.74
N ASP A 149 4.12 12.16 25.50
CA ASP A 149 4.66 13.49 25.78
C ASP A 149 6.19 13.46 25.89
N VAL A 150 6.84 14.39 25.19
CA VAL A 150 8.29 14.50 25.15
C VAL A 150 8.86 15.19 26.41
N ASN A 151 8.12 16.09 27.02
CA ASN A 151 8.59 16.90 28.17
C ASN A 151 10.00 17.49 27.95
N LEU A 152 10.23 18.10 26.76
CA LEU A 152 11.50 18.74 26.47
C LEU A 152 11.82 19.83 27.50
N PRO A 153 13.07 19.93 27.97
CA PRO A 153 13.42 20.92 28.98
C PRO A 153 13.28 22.34 28.44
N SER A 154 12.47 23.14 29.11
CA SER A 154 12.28 24.57 28.83
C SER A 154 13.41 25.46 29.39
N SER A 155 14.42 24.87 30.04
CA SER A 155 15.48 25.60 30.73
C SER A 155 16.63 25.98 29.79
N THR A 156 17.27 27.12 30.10
CA THR A 156 18.41 27.73 29.37
C THR A 156 19.74 26.95 29.49
N PHE A 157 19.76 25.83 30.20
CA PHE A 157 20.99 25.05 30.38
C PHE A 157 21.15 24.03 29.27
N VAL A 158 22.34 23.96 28.66
CA VAL A 158 22.71 22.94 27.68
C VAL A 158 22.54 21.56 28.30
N THR A 159 21.59 20.83 27.77
CA THR A 159 21.30 19.45 28.16
C THR A 159 21.86 18.52 27.10
N MET A 160 22.29 17.32 27.48
CA MET A 160 22.81 16.30 26.55
C MET A 160 23.88 16.81 25.58
N SER A 161 24.92 17.47 26.11
CA SER A 161 25.97 18.13 25.31
C SER A 161 26.78 17.19 24.40
N GLN A 162 26.67 15.89 24.59
CA GLN A 162 27.35 14.83 23.82
C GLN A 162 26.42 14.08 22.86
N LEU A 163 25.16 14.42 22.82
CA LEU A 163 24.16 13.65 22.03
C LEU A 163 24.46 13.76 20.54
N ILE A 164 24.62 12.62 19.89
CA ILE A 164 24.89 12.46 18.44
C ILE A 164 23.65 11.97 17.73
N GLU A 165 22.88 11.08 18.36
CA GLU A 165 21.70 10.43 17.76
C GLU A 165 20.52 10.45 18.73
N LEU A 166 19.38 10.93 18.24
CA LEU A 166 18.09 10.94 18.93
C LEU A 166 17.03 10.34 18.02
N ASP A 167 16.47 9.21 18.43
CA ASP A 167 15.34 8.56 17.76
C ASP A 167 14.15 8.44 18.71
N LEU A 168 13.07 9.16 18.40
CA LEU A 168 11.79 9.13 19.11
C LEU A 168 10.66 8.69 18.16
N SER A 169 10.99 8.13 17.01
CA SER A 169 10.02 7.78 15.97
C SER A 169 9.03 6.68 16.41
N HIS A 170 7.93 6.56 15.68
CA HIS A 170 6.91 5.54 15.94
C HIS A 170 6.44 5.53 17.41
N ASN A 171 5.91 6.68 17.82
CA ASN A 171 5.31 6.90 19.13
C ASN A 171 3.97 7.65 18.99
N MET A 172 3.42 8.10 20.11
CA MET A 172 2.19 8.91 20.17
C MET A 172 2.49 10.35 20.64
N LEU A 173 3.72 10.81 20.41
CA LEU A 173 4.18 12.13 20.84
C LEU A 173 3.41 13.23 20.11
N SER A 174 2.96 14.24 20.85
CA SER A 174 2.12 15.33 20.33
C SER A 174 2.60 16.70 20.80
N GLY A 175 1.99 17.74 20.25
CA GLY A 175 2.38 19.13 20.54
C GLY A 175 3.27 19.71 19.45
N GLU A 176 3.84 20.88 19.70
CA GLU A 176 4.81 21.50 18.82
C GLU A 176 6.21 20.88 19.03
N ILE A 177 6.99 20.80 17.94
CA ILE A 177 8.40 20.43 18.07
C ILE A 177 9.10 21.51 18.87
N GLY A 178 9.62 21.15 20.03
CA GLY A 178 10.23 22.10 20.97
C GLY A 178 11.48 22.77 20.45
N ASN A 179 12.05 23.64 21.28
CA ASN A 179 13.26 24.40 20.94
C ASN A 179 14.53 23.55 21.13
N PHE A 180 15.25 23.30 20.06
CA PHE A 180 16.49 22.52 20.02
C PHE A 180 17.76 23.35 20.26
N SER A 181 17.69 24.69 20.51
CA SER A 181 18.85 25.52 20.73
C SER A 181 19.70 25.13 21.97
N HIS A 182 19.15 24.34 22.87
CA HIS A 182 19.77 23.84 24.07
C HIS A 182 20.32 22.41 23.97
N PHE A 183 20.12 21.78 22.83
CA PHE A 183 20.67 20.44 22.54
C PHE A 183 22.14 20.51 22.09
N SER A 184 22.75 19.34 22.02
CA SER A 184 24.11 19.17 21.58
C SER A 184 24.35 19.76 20.18
N MET A 185 25.37 20.55 20.05
CA MET A 185 25.90 20.97 18.73
C MET A 185 26.50 19.79 17.94
N ALA A 186 26.68 18.63 18.57
CA ALA A 186 27.17 17.40 17.96
C ALA A 186 26.06 16.51 17.40
N LEU A 187 24.77 16.89 17.49
CA LEU A 187 23.66 16.09 17.01
C LEU A 187 23.74 15.92 15.48
N GLU A 188 23.95 14.68 15.06
CA GLU A 188 24.07 14.29 13.65
C GLU A 188 22.80 13.66 13.10
N LYS A 189 22.05 12.93 13.96
CA LYS A 189 20.82 12.24 13.56
C LYS A 189 19.67 12.61 14.48
N LEU A 190 18.57 13.02 13.89
CA LEU A 190 17.31 13.29 14.56
C LEU A 190 16.16 12.63 13.82
N ASN A 191 15.47 11.72 14.48
CA ASN A 191 14.29 11.06 13.95
C ASN A 191 13.11 11.28 14.90
N LEU A 192 12.09 12.02 14.45
CA LEU A 192 10.81 12.26 15.12
C LEU A 192 9.63 11.76 14.28
N GLY A 193 9.89 10.96 13.25
CA GLY A 193 8.88 10.46 12.32
C GLY A 193 7.82 9.58 12.99
N PHE A 194 6.67 9.44 12.35
CA PHE A 194 5.56 8.62 12.86
C PHE A 194 5.13 8.99 14.28
N ASN A 195 4.72 10.25 14.44
CA ASN A 195 4.20 10.81 15.67
C ASN A 195 2.98 11.71 15.38
N SER A 196 2.57 12.53 16.33
CA SER A 196 1.46 13.48 16.19
C SER A 196 1.91 14.94 16.40
N PHE A 197 3.17 15.27 16.07
CA PHE A 197 3.68 16.63 16.17
C PHE A 197 2.96 17.55 15.20
N HIS A 198 2.71 18.79 15.62
CA HIS A 198 2.06 19.83 14.82
C HIS A 198 2.80 21.16 14.92
N GLY A 199 2.32 22.20 14.24
CA GLY A 199 2.97 23.51 14.18
C GLY A 199 4.08 23.56 13.13
N GLU A 200 4.88 24.61 13.15
CA GLU A 200 5.96 24.84 12.19
C GLU A 200 7.27 24.12 12.58
N ILE A 201 8.12 23.85 11.61
CA ILE A 201 9.50 23.40 11.86
C ILE A 201 10.25 24.50 12.59
N PRO A 202 10.73 24.28 13.83
CA PRO A 202 11.32 25.35 14.62
C PRO A 202 12.66 25.85 14.04
N LYS A 203 12.86 27.17 14.05
CA LYS A 203 14.07 27.79 13.54
C LYS A 203 15.35 27.30 14.24
N SER A 204 15.26 26.85 15.48
CA SER A 204 16.37 26.25 16.22
C SER A 204 16.89 24.99 15.55
N LEU A 205 16.00 24.19 14.96
CA LEU A 205 16.36 22.98 14.23
C LEU A 205 17.12 23.29 12.93
N LEU A 206 16.73 24.37 12.24
CA LEU A 206 17.39 24.80 11.00
C LEU A 206 18.84 25.27 11.21
N ASN A 207 19.28 25.44 12.46
CA ASN A 207 20.61 25.94 12.83
C ASN A 207 21.50 24.88 13.51
N LEU A 208 21.09 23.61 13.60
CA LEU A 208 21.94 22.52 14.14
C LEU A 208 23.00 22.12 13.11
N MET A 209 24.14 22.76 13.12
CA MET A 209 25.13 22.68 12.04
C MET A 209 25.77 21.31 11.82
N SER A 210 25.74 20.41 12.81
CA SER A 210 26.26 19.04 12.68
C SER A 210 25.21 18.05 12.16
N LEU A 211 23.95 18.48 12.04
CA LEU A 211 22.86 17.60 11.64
C LEU A 211 23.03 17.13 10.19
N LYS A 212 23.02 15.82 9.98
CA LYS A 212 23.17 15.14 8.68
C LYS A 212 21.90 14.40 8.28
N TYR A 213 21.20 13.79 9.24
CA TYR A 213 20.02 12.97 9.00
C TYR A 213 18.85 13.54 9.79
N LEU A 214 17.82 13.99 9.09
CA LEU A 214 16.60 14.53 9.68
C LEU A 214 15.40 13.80 9.12
N ASP A 215 14.65 13.16 10.00
CA ASP A 215 13.35 12.55 9.69
C ASP A 215 12.26 13.14 10.60
N LEU A 216 11.30 13.84 10.00
CA LEU A 216 10.09 14.38 10.63
C LEU A 216 8.83 13.84 9.94
N SER A 217 8.94 12.76 9.18
CA SER A 217 7.85 12.21 8.37
C SER A 217 6.66 11.77 9.22
N HIS A 218 5.52 11.64 8.57
CA HIS A 218 4.28 11.14 9.20
C HIS A 218 3.95 11.88 10.51
N ASN A 219 3.75 13.20 10.39
CA ASN A 219 3.32 14.09 11.45
C ASN A 219 2.22 15.04 10.92
N SER A 220 1.91 16.09 11.66
CA SER A 220 0.94 17.13 11.26
C SER A 220 1.61 18.52 11.17
N LEU A 221 2.87 18.57 10.74
CA LEU A 221 3.65 19.80 10.66
C LEU A 221 3.12 20.71 9.56
N THR A 222 3.11 22.00 9.82
CA THR A 222 2.57 23.07 8.93
C THR A 222 3.64 24.10 8.59
N GLY A 223 3.29 25.11 7.80
CA GLY A 223 4.20 26.15 7.39
C GLY A 223 5.13 25.74 6.24
N ASN A 224 6.23 26.44 6.07
CA ASN A 224 7.18 26.19 4.97
C ASN A 224 8.21 25.14 5.34
N VAL A 225 8.78 24.47 4.32
CA VAL A 225 9.87 23.48 4.50
C VAL A 225 11.07 24.08 5.25
N GLY A 226 11.31 25.38 5.14
CA GLY A 226 12.44 26.06 5.78
C GLY A 226 13.73 25.97 4.97
N ASP A 227 14.66 26.88 5.26
CA ASP A 227 15.97 26.94 4.62
C ASP A 227 17.03 26.35 5.57
N PHE A 228 17.33 25.08 5.39
CA PHE A 228 18.31 24.34 6.19
C PHE A 228 19.73 24.81 5.86
N ARG A 229 20.47 25.27 6.88
CA ARG A 229 21.83 25.81 6.75
C ARG A 229 22.93 24.78 6.92
N GLN A 230 22.60 23.61 7.45
CA GLN A 230 23.52 22.49 7.64
C GLN A 230 23.69 21.67 6.36
N ALA A 231 24.79 20.92 6.28
CA ALA A 231 25.11 20.01 5.19
C ALA A 231 24.38 18.66 5.39
N LEU A 232 23.06 18.63 5.16
CA LEU A 232 22.27 17.42 5.30
C LEU A 232 22.69 16.34 4.28
N VAL A 233 22.62 15.09 4.71
CA VAL A 233 22.77 13.90 3.88
C VAL A 233 21.39 13.32 3.52
N SER A 234 20.46 13.33 4.46
CA SER A 234 19.08 12.87 4.25
C SER A 234 18.10 13.82 4.92
N LEU A 235 17.08 14.21 4.17
CA LEU A 235 15.95 15.00 4.66
C LEU A 235 14.66 14.31 4.28
N ASN A 236 13.93 13.81 5.27
CA ASN A 236 12.62 13.18 5.13
C ASN A 236 11.56 13.99 5.89
N LEU A 237 10.63 14.60 5.16
CA LEU A 237 9.48 15.36 5.68
C LEU A 237 8.16 14.82 5.12
N GLU A 238 8.16 13.59 4.62
CA GLU A 238 7.00 12.92 4.01
C GLU A 238 5.77 12.96 4.92
N SER A 239 4.59 13.02 4.33
CA SER A 239 3.32 12.90 5.06
C SER A 239 3.17 13.91 6.20
N ASN A 240 3.16 15.19 5.82
CA ASN A 240 2.90 16.33 6.68
C ASN A 240 1.90 17.30 6.01
N LEU A 241 1.74 18.49 6.57
CA LEU A 241 0.91 19.57 6.02
C LEU A 241 1.77 20.79 5.62
N LEU A 242 3.02 20.54 5.23
CA LEU A 242 3.95 21.59 4.82
C LEU A 242 3.49 22.22 3.51
N SER A 243 3.63 23.53 3.41
CA SER A 243 3.15 24.34 2.28
C SER A 243 4.23 25.28 1.76
N GLY A 244 3.85 26.19 0.87
CA GLY A 244 4.80 27.13 0.27
C GLY A 244 5.60 26.51 -0.87
N THR A 245 6.73 27.08 -1.22
CA THR A 245 7.56 26.65 -2.35
C THR A 245 8.78 25.85 -1.89
N LEU A 246 9.34 25.03 -2.79
CA LEU A 246 10.57 24.27 -2.52
C LEU A 246 11.76 25.20 -2.28
N PRO A 247 12.50 25.05 -1.17
CA PRO A 247 13.74 25.78 -0.93
C PRO A 247 14.89 25.19 -1.76
N CYS A 248 15.93 25.99 -1.98
CA CYS A 248 17.07 25.56 -2.80
C CYS A 248 18.09 24.65 -2.09
N LEU A 249 18.09 24.57 -0.77
CA LEU A 249 18.97 23.73 0.05
C LEU A 249 20.47 23.88 -0.30
N TYR A 250 20.95 25.10 -0.56
CA TYR A 250 22.31 25.39 -1.05
C TYR A 250 23.41 24.81 -0.17
N SER A 251 23.24 24.82 1.15
CA SER A 251 24.22 24.29 2.08
C SER A 251 24.44 22.78 1.98
N SER A 252 23.46 22.07 1.46
CA SER A 252 23.49 20.61 1.30
C SER A 252 23.78 20.18 -0.15
N ARG A 253 24.24 21.08 -1.02
CA ARG A 253 24.40 20.85 -2.46
C ARG A 253 25.19 19.59 -2.81
N GLU A 254 26.27 19.33 -2.10
CA GLU A 254 27.16 18.18 -2.39
C GLU A 254 26.91 16.99 -1.45
N SER A 255 26.24 17.21 -0.33
CA SER A 255 26.05 16.19 0.71
C SER A 255 24.70 15.49 0.65
N LEU A 256 23.63 16.16 0.15
CA LEU A 256 22.28 15.62 0.16
C LEU A 256 22.15 14.47 -0.84
N THR A 257 21.88 13.29 -0.32
CA THR A 257 21.66 12.06 -1.11
C THR A 257 20.18 11.71 -1.22
N VAL A 258 19.39 11.96 -0.18
CA VAL A 258 17.96 11.64 -0.13
C VAL A 258 17.16 12.89 0.24
N LEU A 259 16.21 13.25 -0.61
CA LEU A 259 15.21 14.28 -0.35
C LEU A 259 13.82 13.70 -0.56
N ASN A 260 13.09 13.53 0.54
CA ASN A 260 11.71 13.05 0.51
C ASN A 260 10.78 14.10 1.14
N LEU A 261 9.94 14.72 0.31
CA LEU A 261 8.92 15.70 0.69
C LEU A 261 7.52 15.25 0.24
N ALA A 262 7.34 13.96 -0.01
CA ALA A 262 6.09 13.42 -0.53
C ALA A 262 4.90 13.67 0.43
N ASN A 263 3.70 13.69 -0.14
CA ASN A 263 2.46 13.82 0.60
C ASN A 263 2.45 15.07 1.53
N ASN A 264 2.55 16.23 0.90
CA ASN A 264 2.50 17.55 1.54
C ASN A 264 1.60 18.52 0.73
N LEU A 265 1.66 19.81 1.01
CA LEU A 265 0.91 20.89 0.32
C LEU A 265 1.87 21.84 -0.42
N ILE A 266 3.01 21.33 -0.87
CA ILE A 266 4.05 22.14 -1.51
C ILE A 266 3.57 22.54 -2.90
N LEU A 267 3.68 23.83 -3.21
CA LEU A 267 3.17 24.44 -4.43
C LEU A 267 4.29 25.10 -5.26
N GLY A 268 3.93 25.58 -6.45
CA GLY A 268 4.87 26.24 -7.35
C GLY A 268 5.67 25.28 -8.22
N GLY A 269 6.76 25.72 -8.81
CA GLY A 269 7.60 24.91 -9.68
C GLY A 269 8.77 24.26 -8.93
N ILE A 270 9.37 23.24 -9.54
CA ILE A 270 10.62 22.66 -9.06
C ILE A 270 11.76 23.62 -9.46
N PRO A 271 12.42 24.29 -8.52
CA PRO A 271 13.46 25.27 -8.85
C PRO A 271 14.69 24.59 -9.44
N THR A 272 15.38 25.28 -10.36
CA THR A 272 16.55 24.75 -11.05
C THR A 272 17.70 24.38 -10.11
N CYS A 273 17.77 25.00 -8.93
CA CYS A 273 18.76 24.66 -7.90
C CYS A 273 18.62 23.21 -7.39
N ILE A 274 17.43 22.63 -7.36
CA ILE A 274 17.22 21.23 -6.99
C ILE A 274 17.92 20.30 -8.00
N SER A 275 17.83 20.59 -9.30
CA SER A 275 18.56 19.82 -10.33
C SER A 275 20.08 20.02 -10.28
N SER A 276 20.57 20.91 -9.45
CA SER A 276 21.99 21.19 -9.24
C SER A 276 22.55 20.58 -7.95
N LEU A 277 21.73 19.80 -7.20
CA LEU A 277 22.17 19.06 -6.02
C LEU A 277 23.02 17.85 -6.47
N GLY A 278 24.35 18.03 -6.48
CA GLY A 278 25.30 17.08 -7.07
C GLY A 278 25.39 15.72 -6.35
N GLY A 279 24.97 15.65 -5.09
CA GLY A 279 24.94 14.41 -4.29
C GLY A 279 23.66 13.57 -4.43
N LEU A 280 22.59 14.12 -5.01
CA LEU A 280 21.24 13.56 -4.92
C LEU A 280 21.09 12.25 -5.68
N THR A 281 20.70 11.19 -4.95
CA THR A 281 20.42 9.86 -5.50
C THR A 281 18.93 9.54 -5.48
N GLN A 282 18.16 10.10 -4.53
CA GLN A 282 16.72 9.86 -4.41
C GLN A 282 16.00 11.20 -4.21
N LEU A 283 15.02 11.47 -5.07
CA LEU A 283 14.13 12.62 -5.00
C LEU A 283 12.69 12.14 -5.06
N ASN A 284 11.96 12.31 -3.97
CA ASN A 284 10.53 12.06 -3.92
C ASN A 284 9.78 13.35 -3.54
N LEU A 285 9.00 13.88 -4.48
CA LEU A 285 8.12 15.04 -4.33
C LEU A 285 6.66 14.68 -4.65
N SER A 286 6.32 13.40 -4.64
CA SER A 286 4.99 12.93 -5.02
C SER A 286 3.89 13.45 -4.06
N HIS A 287 2.65 13.43 -4.53
CA HIS A 287 1.49 13.87 -3.75
C HIS A 287 1.67 15.29 -3.16
N ASN A 288 1.87 16.26 -4.03
CA ASN A 288 1.96 17.69 -3.71
C ASN A 288 1.11 18.52 -4.69
N GLU A 289 1.28 19.85 -4.68
CA GLU A 289 0.59 20.78 -5.60
C GLU A 289 1.58 21.47 -6.55
N LEU A 290 2.65 20.74 -6.95
CA LEU A 290 3.70 21.27 -7.82
C LEU A 290 3.17 21.48 -9.24
N ARG A 291 3.59 22.59 -9.88
CA ARG A 291 3.14 23.03 -11.21
C ARG A 291 4.33 23.26 -12.13
N TYR A 292 4.00 23.49 -13.43
CA TYR A 292 4.94 23.78 -14.51
C TYR A 292 5.77 22.55 -14.93
N GLY A 293 6.75 22.79 -15.79
CA GLY A 293 7.61 21.75 -16.36
C GLY A 293 8.77 21.34 -15.45
N ILE A 294 9.42 20.23 -15.82
CA ILE A 294 10.59 19.70 -15.13
C ILE A 294 11.87 19.95 -15.91
N SER A 295 12.98 20.08 -15.20
CA SER A 295 14.30 20.27 -15.82
C SER A 295 14.83 18.98 -16.45
N PRO A 296 15.41 19.02 -17.68
CA PRO A 296 16.10 17.88 -18.27
C PRO A 296 17.18 17.27 -17.37
N ARG A 297 17.84 18.09 -16.56
CA ARG A 297 18.89 17.66 -15.65
C ARG A 297 18.39 16.74 -14.52
N LEU A 298 17.10 16.74 -14.21
CA LEU A 298 16.53 15.78 -13.26
C LEU A 298 16.32 14.42 -13.94
N VAL A 299 15.67 14.39 -15.11
CA VAL A 299 15.37 13.15 -15.83
C VAL A 299 16.63 12.44 -16.33
N PHE A 300 17.63 13.20 -16.77
CA PHE A 300 18.89 12.67 -17.32
C PHE A 300 20.08 12.87 -16.37
N SER A 301 19.82 12.86 -15.07
CA SER A 301 20.86 12.92 -14.04
C SER A 301 21.72 11.65 -14.04
N GLU A 302 23.03 11.80 -13.82
CA GLU A 302 23.93 10.65 -13.69
C GLU A 302 23.84 9.94 -12.37
N ARG A 303 23.52 10.67 -11.31
CA ARG A 303 23.54 10.16 -9.94
C ARG A 303 22.15 9.84 -9.41
N LEU A 304 21.12 10.51 -9.92
CA LEU A 304 19.76 10.27 -9.46
C LEU A 304 19.31 8.87 -9.88
N CYS A 305 19.02 8.02 -8.91
CA CYS A 305 18.54 6.66 -9.09
C CYS A 305 17.01 6.58 -9.06
N VAL A 306 16.39 7.39 -8.19
CA VAL A 306 14.94 7.41 -7.99
C VAL A 306 14.42 8.84 -8.15
N LEU A 307 13.50 9.03 -9.09
CA LEU A 307 12.75 10.26 -9.29
C LEU A 307 11.27 9.96 -9.27
N ASP A 308 10.61 10.36 -8.19
CA ASP A 308 9.16 10.27 -8.02
C ASP A 308 8.55 11.66 -7.90
N LEU A 309 7.79 12.06 -8.93
CA LEU A 309 7.06 13.32 -9.02
C LEU A 309 5.55 13.07 -9.22
N SER A 310 5.09 11.86 -8.95
CA SER A 310 3.70 11.46 -9.18
C SER A 310 2.70 12.26 -8.35
N TYR A 311 1.44 12.25 -8.76
CA TYR A 311 0.36 12.93 -8.05
C TYR A 311 0.66 14.41 -7.76
N ASN A 312 0.88 15.18 -8.84
CA ASN A 312 1.09 16.63 -8.81
C ASN A 312 0.27 17.33 -9.91
N GLU A 313 0.48 18.62 -10.11
CA GLU A 313 -0.10 19.41 -11.22
C GLU A 313 0.99 19.80 -12.25
N LEU A 314 2.05 19.01 -12.35
CA LEU A 314 3.15 19.26 -13.29
C LEU A 314 2.66 19.15 -14.73
N SER A 315 3.13 20.03 -15.61
CA SER A 315 2.61 20.19 -16.96
C SER A 315 3.71 20.44 -18.00
N GLY A 316 3.30 20.59 -19.24
CA GLY A 316 4.22 20.76 -20.36
C GLY A 316 4.66 19.41 -20.93
N ARG A 317 5.82 19.39 -21.61
CA ARG A 317 6.36 18.17 -22.21
C ARG A 317 7.41 17.54 -21.30
N ILE A 318 7.52 16.21 -21.33
CA ILE A 318 8.70 15.53 -20.77
C ILE A 318 9.93 16.05 -21.54
N PRO A 319 10.96 16.55 -20.86
CA PRO A 319 12.10 17.15 -21.53
C PRO A 319 12.91 16.08 -22.30
N SER A 320 13.43 16.46 -23.45
CA SER A 320 14.41 15.67 -24.18
C SER A 320 15.81 15.86 -23.57
N LYS A 321 16.68 14.86 -23.75
CA LYS A 321 18.08 14.95 -23.32
C LYS A 321 18.77 16.11 -24.04
N ILE A 322 19.60 16.86 -23.29
CA ILE A 322 20.45 17.89 -23.87
C ILE A 322 21.64 17.19 -24.56
N VAL A 323 21.85 17.49 -25.85
CA VAL A 323 22.80 16.77 -26.72
C VAL A 323 24.26 16.79 -26.20
N GLU A 324 24.63 17.77 -25.40
CA GLU A 324 26.00 17.96 -24.92
C GLU A 324 26.38 17.07 -23.73
N SER A 325 25.45 16.38 -23.09
CA SER A 325 25.77 15.48 -21.98
C SER A 325 26.12 14.09 -22.51
N SER A 326 27.42 13.78 -22.53
CA SER A 326 27.94 12.44 -22.89
C SER A 326 27.70 11.38 -21.81
N GLU A 327 27.11 11.79 -20.72
CA GLU A 327 27.04 11.06 -19.47
C GLU A 327 25.84 10.06 -19.46
N LYS A 328 26.07 8.90 -18.89
CA LYS A 328 25.04 7.87 -18.76
C LYS A 328 24.14 8.21 -17.59
N SER A 329 22.81 8.27 -17.79
CA SER A 329 21.87 8.44 -16.69
C SER A 329 21.90 7.25 -15.73
N GLY A 330 21.94 7.52 -14.45
CA GLY A 330 21.86 6.51 -13.36
C GLY A 330 20.42 6.10 -13.00
N LEU A 331 19.40 6.68 -13.64
CA LEU A 331 18.01 6.56 -13.23
C LEU A 331 17.51 5.12 -13.36
N LEU A 332 17.00 4.59 -12.25
CA LEU A 332 16.42 3.26 -12.11
C LEU A 332 14.89 3.31 -12.06
N LEU A 333 14.33 4.34 -11.43
CA LEU A 333 12.90 4.56 -11.34
C LEU A 333 12.55 5.99 -11.76
N LEU A 334 11.62 6.12 -12.69
CA LEU A 334 11.00 7.39 -13.09
C LEU A 334 9.50 7.27 -12.94
N ASP A 335 8.94 8.00 -11.97
CA ASP A 335 7.50 8.13 -11.79
C ASP A 335 7.05 9.58 -12.01
N LEU A 336 6.32 9.80 -13.10
CA LEU A 336 5.66 11.05 -13.47
C LEU A 336 4.14 10.87 -13.57
N SER A 337 3.61 9.76 -13.06
CA SER A 337 2.18 9.44 -13.14
C SER A 337 1.30 10.47 -12.43
N HIS A 338 0.02 10.50 -12.78
CA HIS A 338 -0.96 11.41 -12.18
C HIS A 338 -0.51 12.88 -12.19
N ASN A 339 -0.27 13.39 -13.39
CA ASN A 339 0.14 14.77 -13.65
C ASN A 339 -0.61 15.33 -14.90
N GLN A 340 -0.16 16.45 -15.44
CA GLN A 340 -0.71 17.08 -16.64
C GLN A 340 0.34 17.17 -17.77
N PHE A 341 1.31 16.23 -17.81
CA PHE A 341 2.29 16.19 -18.88
C PHE A 341 1.61 15.88 -20.21
N SER A 342 2.03 16.56 -21.27
CA SER A 342 1.42 16.50 -22.60
C SER A 342 2.47 16.34 -23.71
N GLY A 343 1.97 16.16 -24.93
CA GLY A 343 2.82 15.91 -26.10
C GLY A 343 3.33 14.47 -26.15
N GLU A 344 4.22 14.22 -27.09
CA GLU A 344 4.76 12.88 -27.31
C GLU A 344 5.76 12.46 -26.23
N ILE A 345 5.86 11.16 -25.98
CA ILE A 345 6.92 10.59 -25.14
C ILE A 345 8.23 10.73 -25.93
N PRO A 346 9.23 11.48 -25.42
CA PRO A 346 10.43 11.77 -26.19
C PRO A 346 11.26 10.51 -26.42
N VAL A 347 11.75 10.30 -27.63
CA VAL A 347 12.60 9.15 -27.99
C VAL A 347 13.82 9.04 -27.07
N THR A 348 14.34 10.17 -26.57
CA THR A 348 15.49 10.19 -25.66
C THR A 348 15.24 9.50 -24.32
N ILE A 349 13.99 9.24 -23.92
CA ILE A 349 13.69 8.44 -22.73
C ILE A 349 14.25 7.01 -22.85
N THR A 350 14.37 6.49 -24.08
CA THR A 350 14.94 5.17 -24.38
C THR A 350 16.48 5.12 -24.21
N GLU A 351 17.11 6.25 -23.87
CA GLU A 351 18.51 6.33 -23.51
C GLU A 351 18.78 6.12 -22.01
N LEU A 352 17.73 6.07 -21.20
CA LEU A 352 17.81 5.75 -19.76
C LEU A 352 18.08 4.25 -19.55
N LYS A 353 19.26 3.79 -19.96
CA LYS A 353 19.60 2.37 -20.07
C LYS A 353 19.50 1.57 -18.76
N SER A 354 19.64 2.23 -17.61
CA SER A 354 19.55 1.60 -16.30
C SER A 354 18.11 1.48 -15.79
N LEU A 355 17.13 2.06 -16.51
CA LEU A 355 15.75 2.17 -16.03
C LEU A 355 15.11 0.79 -15.81
N GLN A 356 14.57 0.58 -14.62
CA GLN A 356 13.83 -0.61 -14.22
C GLN A 356 12.32 -0.39 -14.17
N ALA A 357 11.89 0.84 -13.83
CA ALA A 357 10.48 1.19 -13.76
C ALA A 357 10.20 2.55 -14.40
N LEU A 358 9.19 2.60 -15.26
CA LEU A 358 8.70 3.79 -15.95
C LEU A 358 7.19 3.91 -15.73
N PHE A 359 6.78 4.96 -15.01
CA PHE A 359 5.38 5.28 -14.77
C PHE A 359 5.06 6.66 -15.36
N LEU A 360 4.22 6.66 -16.41
CA LEU A 360 3.71 7.87 -17.07
C LEU A 360 2.18 7.88 -17.11
N SER A 361 1.53 6.99 -16.35
CA SER A 361 0.08 6.84 -16.36
C SER A 361 -0.66 8.09 -15.86
N TYR A 362 -1.93 8.21 -16.24
CA TYR A 362 -2.78 9.35 -15.85
C TYR A 362 -2.14 10.70 -16.21
N ASN A 363 -1.83 10.89 -17.50
CA ASN A 363 -1.30 12.13 -18.07
C ASN A 363 -2.04 12.47 -19.39
N LEU A 364 -1.53 13.43 -20.13
CA LEU A 364 -2.10 13.91 -21.41
C LEU A 364 -1.17 13.58 -22.61
N HIS A 365 -0.41 12.49 -22.53
CA HIS A 365 0.51 12.09 -23.59
C HIS A 365 -0.24 11.66 -24.84
N VAL A 366 0.29 12.08 -25.98
CA VAL A 366 -0.21 11.77 -27.34
C VAL A 366 0.89 11.15 -28.20
N GLY A 367 0.55 10.75 -29.43
CA GLY A 367 1.51 10.13 -30.35
C GLY A 367 1.74 8.67 -30.03
N GLU A 368 2.84 8.12 -30.52
CA GLU A 368 3.12 6.69 -30.44
C GLU A 368 4.08 6.35 -29.31
N ILE A 369 4.03 5.11 -28.82
CA ILE A 369 5.07 4.58 -27.93
C ILE A 369 6.39 4.54 -28.72
N PRO A 370 7.49 5.13 -28.19
CA PRO A 370 8.74 5.20 -28.93
C PRO A 370 9.22 3.82 -29.42
N GLU A 371 9.46 3.67 -30.71
CA GLU A 371 9.85 2.41 -31.33
C GLU A 371 11.09 1.79 -30.67
N ARG A 372 11.99 2.62 -30.13
CA ARG A 372 13.22 2.17 -29.45
C ARG A 372 13.04 1.80 -27.98
N VAL A 373 11.81 1.65 -27.48
CA VAL A 373 11.56 1.30 -26.07
C VAL A 373 12.29 0.03 -25.62
N GLY A 374 12.45 -0.96 -26.52
CA GLY A 374 13.22 -2.19 -26.25
C GLY A 374 14.71 -1.98 -25.95
N ASN A 375 15.24 -0.76 -26.12
CA ASN A 375 16.58 -0.43 -25.68
C ASN A 375 16.71 -0.37 -24.13
N LEU A 376 15.59 -0.33 -23.41
CA LEU A 376 15.54 -0.34 -21.95
C LEU A 376 15.59 -1.77 -21.44
N THR A 377 16.72 -2.42 -21.60
CA THR A 377 16.90 -3.86 -21.36
C THR A 377 16.72 -4.30 -19.91
N TYR A 378 16.83 -3.40 -18.96
CA TYR A 378 16.58 -3.64 -17.52
C TYR A 378 15.15 -3.32 -17.09
N LEU A 379 14.29 -2.86 -18.01
CA LEU A 379 12.93 -2.45 -17.67
C LEU A 379 12.10 -3.65 -17.19
N GLN A 380 11.55 -3.53 -16.01
CA GLN A 380 10.70 -4.54 -15.37
C GLN A 380 9.23 -4.11 -15.32
N VAL A 381 8.98 -2.80 -15.20
CA VAL A 381 7.63 -2.25 -15.20
C VAL A 381 7.54 -1.08 -16.14
N ILE A 382 6.53 -1.09 -17.00
CA ILE A 382 6.11 0.06 -17.81
C ILE A 382 4.61 0.25 -17.65
N ASP A 383 4.22 1.44 -17.15
CA ASP A 383 2.83 1.87 -17.03
C ASP A 383 2.63 3.19 -17.79
N LEU A 384 1.95 3.09 -18.93
CA LEU A 384 1.56 4.22 -19.78
C LEU A 384 0.04 4.38 -19.84
N SER A 385 -0.69 3.74 -18.94
CA SER A 385 -2.15 3.73 -18.94
C SER A 385 -2.76 5.13 -18.79
N HIS A 386 -4.04 5.25 -19.12
CA HIS A 386 -4.79 6.51 -18.96
C HIS A 386 -4.09 7.71 -19.60
N ASN A 387 -3.81 7.61 -20.91
CA ASN A 387 -3.25 8.65 -21.75
C ASN A 387 -4.02 8.72 -23.09
N PHE A 388 -3.52 9.42 -24.08
CA PHE A 388 -4.08 9.53 -25.43
C PHE A 388 -3.14 8.95 -26.49
N LEU A 389 -2.35 7.94 -26.12
CA LEU A 389 -1.36 7.32 -27.01
C LEU A 389 -2.06 6.60 -28.16
N THR A 390 -1.42 6.63 -29.33
CA THR A 390 -1.90 6.07 -30.59
C THR A 390 -0.86 5.13 -31.21
N GLY A 391 -1.13 4.60 -32.39
CA GLY A 391 -0.24 3.65 -33.04
C GLY A 391 -0.35 2.25 -32.45
N SER A 392 0.64 1.40 -32.70
CA SER A 392 0.68 0.02 -32.24
C SER A 392 1.68 -0.20 -31.10
N ILE A 393 1.57 -1.32 -30.41
CA ILE A 393 2.61 -1.77 -29.47
C ILE A 393 3.88 -2.04 -30.32
N PRO A 394 5.01 -1.38 -30.04
CA PRO A 394 6.21 -1.53 -30.85
C PRO A 394 6.77 -2.95 -30.83
N LEU A 395 7.18 -3.48 -32.00
CA LEU A 395 7.75 -4.83 -32.09
C LEU A 395 8.97 -5.03 -31.21
N ASN A 396 9.78 -4.02 -31.03
CA ASN A 396 11.01 -4.13 -30.25
C ASN A 396 10.81 -4.04 -28.73
N ILE A 397 9.56 -3.93 -28.22
CA ILE A 397 9.26 -4.03 -26.77
C ILE A 397 9.86 -5.31 -26.15
N VAL A 398 10.03 -6.37 -26.96
CA VAL A 398 10.66 -7.62 -26.52
C VAL A 398 12.13 -7.48 -26.12
N GLY A 399 12.78 -6.37 -26.49
CA GLY A 399 14.09 -6.01 -25.97
C GLY A 399 14.11 -5.76 -24.45
N CYS A 400 12.94 -5.47 -23.87
CA CYS A 400 12.74 -5.39 -22.42
C CYS A 400 12.49 -6.79 -21.84
N PHE A 401 13.42 -7.73 -22.06
CA PHE A 401 13.25 -9.15 -21.72
C PHE A 401 13.06 -9.43 -20.22
N GLN A 402 13.29 -8.47 -19.32
CA GLN A 402 13.03 -8.56 -17.89
C GLN A 402 11.62 -8.08 -17.49
N LEU A 403 10.76 -7.75 -18.46
CA LEU A 403 9.49 -7.10 -18.20
C LEU A 403 8.55 -8.03 -17.41
N LEU A 404 8.07 -7.52 -16.28
CA LEU A 404 7.11 -8.16 -15.38
C LEU A 404 5.71 -7.59 -15.56
N ALA A 405 5.60 -6.29 -15.90
CA ALA A 405 4.33 -5.62 -16.10
C ALA A 405 4.36 -4.70 -17.33
N LEU A 406 3.42 -4.93 -18.24
CA LEU A 406 3.11 -4.09 -19.41
C LEU A 406 1.68 -3.59 -19.26
N ILE A 407 1.52 -2.31 -18.86
CA ILE A 407 0.25 -1.68 -18.54
C ILE A 407 0.04 -0.51 -19.49
N LEU A 408 -0.88 -0.70 -20.46
CA LEU A 408 -1.15 0.24 -21.55
C LEU A 408 -2.64 0.58 -21.66
N ASN A 409 -3.45 0.16 -20.70
CA ASN A 409 -4.91 0.30 -20.77
C ASN A 409 -5.34 1.78 -20.84
N SER A 410 -6.56 1.99 -21.30
CA SER A 410 -7.17 3.32 -21.39
C SER A 410 -6.34 4.32 -22.23
N ASN A 411 -6.06 3.92 -23.46
CA ASN A 411 -5.40 4.71 -24.48
C ASN A 411 -6.15 4.65 -25.82
N ASN A 412 -5.53 5.09 -26.90
CA ASN A 412 -6.08 5.03 -28.25
C ASN A 412 -5.22 4.13 -29.17
N LEU A 413 -4.55 3.13 -28.58
CA LEU A 413 -3.66 2.20 -29.28
C LEU A 413 -4.47 1.31 -30.24
N SER A 414 -3.86 0.95 -31.36
CA SER A 414 -4.46 0.17 -32.46
C SER A 414 -3.47 -0.89 -32.98
N GLY A 415 -3.78 -1.51 -34.09
CA GLY A 415 -2.99 -2.62 -34.61
C GLY A 415 -3.35 -3.94 -33.97
N GLU A 416 -2.46 -4.91 -34.00
CA GLU A 416 -2.68 -6.28 -33.52
C GLU A 416 -1.75 -6.60 -32.35
N ILE A 417 -2.10 -7.60 -31.54
CA ILE A 417 -1.19 -8.19 -30.55
C ILE A 417 -0.09 -8.91 -31.30
N GLN A 418 1.14 -8.46 -31.11
CA GLN A 418 2.27 -8.95 -31.90
C GLN A 418 2.72 -10.34 -31.45
N PRO A 419 2.89 -11.30 -32.38
CA PRO A 419 3.35 -12.66 -32.06
C PRO A 419 4.65 -12.73 -31.29
N VAL A 420 5.57 -11.78 -31.48
CA VAL A 420 6.88 -11.73 -30.84
C VAL A 420 6.82 -11.47 -29.32
N LEU A 421 5.66 -11.10 -28.78
CA LEU A 421 5.49 -10.91 -27.33
C LEU A 421 5.71 -12.21 -26.52
N ASP A 422 5.73 -13.37 -27.20
CA ASP A 422 6.08 -14.66 -26.60
C ASP A 422 7.48 -14.69 -25.97
N ALA A 423 8.37 -13.81 -26.39
CA ALA A 423 9.70 -13.65 -25.80
C ALA A 423 9.70 -13.05 -24.38
N LEU A 424 8.58 -12.49 -23.94
CA LEU A 424 8.41 -11.92 -22.59
C LEU A 424 7.90 -13.00 -21.61
N ASP A 425 8.67 -14.05 -21.40
CA ASP A 425 8.30 -15.21 -20.58
C ASP A 425 8.13 -14.89 -19.08
N SER A 426 8.75 -13.82 -18.62
CA SER A 426 8.66 -13.31 -17.25
C SER A 426 7.43 -12.44 -16.97
N LEU A 427 6.68 -12.07 -18.03
CA LEU A 427 5.55 -11.15 -17.93
C LEU A 427 4.44 -11.72 -17.04
N LYS A 428 4.07 -10.97 -16.00
CA LYS A 428 3.01 -11.32 -15.04
C LYS A 428 1.73 -10.55 -15.28
N ILE A 429 1.85 -9.28 -15.67
CA ILE A 429 0.74 -8.38 -15.90
C ILE A 429 0.78 -7.91 -17.35
N PHE A 430 -0.28 -8.23 -18.08
CA PHE A 430 -0.52 -7.77 -19.45
C PHE A 430 -1.89 -7.11 -19.51
N ASP A 431 -1.90 -5.78 -19.42
CA ASP A 431 -3.12 -4.98 -19.44
C ASP A 431 -3.09 -3.99 -20.61
N ILE A 432 -3.90 -4.28 -21.61
CA ILE A 432 -4.13 -3.43 -22.81
C ILE A 432 -5.62 -3.07 -22.94
N GLY A 433 -6.38 -3.20 -21.88
CA GLY A 433 -7.82 -2.92 -21.85
C GLY A 433 -8.15 -1.50 -22.32
N ASN A 434 -9.38 -1.31 -22.80
CA ASN A 434 -9.88 -0.01 -23.23
C ASN A 434 -8.97 0.70 -24.25
N ASN A 435 -8.80 0.05 -25.42
CA ASN A 435 -8.02 0.54 -26.56
C ASN A 435 -8.76 0.24 -27.88
N LYS A 436 -8.10 0.32 -29.02
CA LYS A 436 -8.62 -0.01 -30.37
C LYS A 436 -7.89 -1.19 -31.00
N ILE A 437 -7.25 -2.05 -30.20
CA ILE A 437 -6.46 -3.17 -30.66
C ILE A 437 -7.38 -4.20 -31.31
N SER A 438 -6.96 -4.76 -32.45
CA SER A 438 -7.74 -5.69 -33.28
C SER A 438 -6.95 -6.98 -33.57
N GLY A 439 -7.51 -7.84 -34.43
CA GLY A 439 -6.92 -9.13 -34.74
C GLY A 439 -7.28 -10.20 -33.72
N GLU A 440 -6.52 -11.26 -33.68
CA GLU A 440 -6.74 -12.42 -32.80
C GLU A 440 -5.68 -12.50 -31.69
N ILE A 441 -5.91 -13.30 -30.66
CA ILE A 441 -4.88 -13.66 -29.68
C ILE A 441 -3.87 -14.58 -30.39
N PRO A 442 -2.58 -14.20 -30.55
CA PRO A 442 -1.62 -15.05 -31.21
C PRO A 442 -1.36 -16.35 -30.47
N LEU A 443 -1.26 -17.48 -31.17
CA LEU A 443 -0.91 -18.78 -30.58
C LEU A 443 0.45 -18.75 -29.86
N THR A 444 1.38 -17.92 -30.36
CA THR A 444 2.70 -17.75 -29.76
C THR A 444 2.66 -17.18 -28.35
N LEU A 445 1.59 -16.43 -27.98
CA LEU A 445 1.45 -15.86 -26.64
C LEU A 445 1.44 -16.94 -25.53
N ALA A 446 1.33 -18.22 -25.91
CA ALA A 446 1.63 -19.37 -25.06
C ALA A 446 3.02 -19.33 -24.41
N GLY A 447 3.97 -18.55 -24.96
CA GLY A 447 5.31 -18.33 -24.39
C GLY A 447 5.30 -17.57 -23.08
N CYS A 448 4.33 -16.65 -22.88
CA CYS A 448 4.21 -15.85 -21.66
C CYS A 448 3.65 -16.67 -20.47
N LYS A 449 4.40 -17.64 -19.99
CA LYS A 449 3.94 -18.65 -18.99
C LYS A 449 3.73 -18.07 -17.59
N SER A 450 4.33 -16.92 -17.29
CA SER A 450 4.29 -16.29 -15.96
C SER A 450 3.06 -15.40 -15.73
N LEU A 451 2.15 -15.29 -16.72
CA LEU A 451 0.99 -14.40 -16.64
C LEU A 451 0.09 -14.72 -15.44
N GLU A 452 -0.16 -13.71 -14.66
CA GLU A 452 -1.06 -13.71 -13.50
C GLU A 452 -2.32 -12.86 -13.75
N VAL A 453 -2.18 -11.75 -14.50
CA VAL A 453 -3.26 -10.83 -14.89
C VAL A 453 -3.20 -10.59 -16.39
N VAL A 454 -4.32 -10.83 -17.07
CA VAL A 454 -4.51 -10.49 -18.49
C VAL A 454 -5.82 -9.72 -18.62
N ASP A 455 -5.72 -8.44 -18.99
CA ASP A 455 -6.86 -7.61 -19.34
C ASP A 455 -6.75 -7.15 -20.81
N LEU A 456 -7.61 -7.70 -21.65
CA LEU A 456 -7.75 -7.35 -23.06
C LEU A 456 -9.10 -6.69 -23.35
N SER A 457 -9.85 -6.34 -22.30
CA SER A 457 -11.23 -5.87 -22.39
C SER A 457 -11.39 -4.58 -23.20
N SER A 458 -12.59 -4.35 -23.70
CA SER A 458 -12.93 -3.09 -24.40
C SER A 458 -11.95 -2.75 -25.54
N ASN A 459 -11.78 -3.70 -26.45
CA ASN A 459 -10.97 -3.59 -27.65
C ASN A 459 -11.75 -4.02 -28.89
N ASN A 460 -11.06 -4.19 -30.01
CA ASN A 460 -11.65 -4.67 -31.28
C ASN A 460 -11.14 -6.07 -31.66
N LEU A 461 -10.70 -6.86 -30.65
CA LEU A 461 -10.18 -8.21 -30.82
C LEU A 461 -11.28 -9.17 -31.31
N SER A 462 -10.90 -10.16 -32.09
CA SER A 462 -11.83 -11.08 -32.74
C SER A 462 -11.24 -12.50 -32.81
N GLY A 463 -11.90 -13.38 -33.56
CA GLY A 463 -11.52 -14.79 -33.68
C GLY A 463 -12.08 -15.65 -32.56
N SER A 464 -11.61 -16.89 -32.48
CA SER A 464 -11.98 -17.86 -31.46
C SER A 464 -10.93 -17.97 -30.36
N LEU A 465 -11.32 -18.47 -29.19
CA LEU A 465 -10.34 -18.78 -28.14
C LEU A 465 -9.45 -19.94 -28.58
N ASN A 466 -8.14 -19.74 -28.44
CA ASN A 466 -7.16 -20.74 -28.80
C ASN A 466 -6.43 -21.32 -27.59
N ASP A 467 -5.67 -22.40 -27.80
CA ASP A 467 -5.00 -23.12 -26.73
C ASP A 467 -3.79 -22.39 -26.11
N ALA A 468 -3.40 -21.22 -26.61
CA ALA A 468 -2.34 -20.41 -25.97
C ALA A 468 -2.71 -20.07 -24.53
N ILE A 469 -3.98 -19.76 -24.28
CA ILE A 469 -4.51 -19.39 -22.97
C ILE A 469 -4.32 -20.52 -21.94
N THR A 470 -4.34 -21.79 -22.37
CA THR A 470 -4.12 -22.94 -21.46
C THR A 470 -2.73 -23.00 -20.85
N LYS A 471 -1.77 -22.30 -21.43
CA LYS A 471 -0.37 -22.25 -20.95
C LYS A 471 -0.14 -21.24 -19.83
N TRP A 472 -1.10 -20.37 -19.54
CA TRP A 472 -1.04 -19.38 -18.48
C TRP A 472 -1.48 -19.99 -17.14
N SER A 473 -0.68 -20.94 -16.64
CA SER A 473 -1.03 -21.75 -15.46
C SER A 473 -1.21 -20.96 -14.17
N ASN A 474 -0.58 -19.78 -14.07
CA ASN A 474 -0.63 -18.92 -12.88
C ASN A 474 -1.72 -17.84 -12.95
N LEU A 475 -2.57 -17.90 -13.97
CA LEU A 475 -3.56 -16.86 -14.24
C LEU A 475 -4.57 -16.74 -13.10
N LYS A 476 -4.72 -15.51 -12.60
CA LYS A 476 -5.64 -15.13 -11.51
C LYS A 476 -6.81 -14.29 -12.01
N PHE A 477 -6.57 -13.51 -13.04
CA PHE A 477 -7.56 -12.63 -13.65
C PHE A 477 -7.46 -12.70 -15.18
N LEU A 478 -8.60 -12.93 -15.83
CA LEU A 478 -8.72 -12.89 -17.28
C LEU A 478 -9.97 -12.11 -17.66
N SER A 479 -9.79 -10.99 -18.35
CA SER A 479 -10.89 -10.26 -18.97
C SER A 479 -10.68 -10.14 -20.48
N LEU A 480 -11.65 -10.64 -21.24
CA LEU A 480 -11.80 -10.47 -22.68
C LEU A 480 -13.04 -9.64 -23.01
N ALA A 481 -13.65 -9.02 -22.01
CA ALA A 481 -14.95 -8.38 -22.12
C ALA A 481 -15.01 -7.32 -23.23
N ARG A 482 -16.20 -7.11 -23.79
CA ARG A 482 -16.45 -6.05 -24.77
C ARG A 482 -15.48 -6.05 -25.95
N ASN A 483 -15.42 -7.19 -26.63
CA ASN A 483 -14.66 -7.42 -27.84
C ASN A 483 -15.54 -8.03 -28.94
N LYS A 484 -14.95 -8.63 -29.96
CA LYS A 484 -15.64 -9.30 -31.05
C LYS A 484 -15.32 -10.80 -31.11
N PHE A 485 -14.85 -11.39 -30.02
CA PHE A 485 -14.58 -12.83 -29.97
C PHE A 485 -15.83 -13.63 -30.29
N SER A 486 -15.67 -14.77 -30.97
CA SER A 486 -16.76 -15.62 -31.44
C SER A 486 -16.39 -17.10 -31.36
N GLY A 487 -17.33 -17.96 -31.74
CA GLY A 487 -17.17 -19.41 -31.63
C GLY A 487 -17.60 -19.95 -30.26
N SER A 488 -17.31 -21.23 -30.02
CA SER A 488 -17.70 -21.91 -28.78
C SER A 488 -16.75 -21.64 -27.64
N LEU A 489 -17.24 -21.68 -26.41
CA LEU A 489 -16.40 -21.73 -25.22
C LEU A 489 -15.72 -23.11 -25.18
N PRO A 490 -14.37 -23.17 -25.12
CA PRO A 490 -13.66 -24.44 -25.20
C PRO A 490 -13.79 -25.23 -23.88
N SER A 491 -13.61 -26.56 -23.96
CA SER A 491 -13.73 -27.45 -22.80
C SER A 491 -12.76 -27.14 -21.65
N TRP A 492 -11.63 -26.51 -21.94
CA TRP A 492 -10.63 -26.10 -20.93
C TRP A 492 -11.04 -24.83 -20.15
N PHE A 493 -12.15 -24.18 -20.49
CA PHE A 493 -12.58 -22.91 -19.87
C PHE A 493 -12.63 -22.97 -18.33
N PHE A 494 -12.97 -24.11 -17.76
CA PHE A 494 -13.04 -24.32 -16.31
C PHE A 494 -11.83 -25.07 -15.72
N THR A 495 -10.67 -25.07 -16.37
CA THR A 495 -9.50 -25.85 -15.90
C THR A 495 -8.42 -25.02 -15.24
N PHE A 496 -8.56 -23.71 -15.14
CA PHE A 496 -7.58 -22.82 -14.52
C PHE A 496 -7.43 -23.08 -13.02
N GLN A 497 -6.20 -23.25 -12.55
CA GLN A 497 -5.91 -23.63 -11.16
C GLN A 497 -5.81 -22.45 -10.18
N ALA A 498 -5.49 -21.23 -10.67
CA ALA A 498 -5.26 -20.04 -9.83
C ALA A 498 -6.32 -18.95 -10.00
N ILE A 499 -7.26 -19.12 -10.91
CA ILE A 499 -8.19 -18.08 -11.34
C ILE A 499 -9.11 -17.59 -10.21
N HIS A 500 -9.36 -16.29 -10.19
CA HIS A 500 -10.33 -15.61 -9.33
C HIS A 500 -11.50 -15.08 -10.16
N THR A 501 -11.20 -14.51 -11.33
CA THR A 501 -12.18 -13.82 -12.16
C THR A 501 -12.01 -14.21 -13.62
N LEU A 502 -13.12 -14.58 -14.24
CA LEU A 502 -13.26 -14.76 -15.67
C LEU A 502 -14.34 -13.80 -16.17
N ASP A 503 -13.96 -12.84 -17.00
CA ASP A 503 -14.89 -11.90 -17.63
C ASP A 503 -14.81 -11.96 -19.15
N PHE A 504 -15.85 -12.53 -19.76
CA PHE A 504 -15.99 -12.71 -21.20
C PHE A 504 -17.23 -11.99 -21.75
N SER A 505 -17.80 -11.08 -20.96
CA SER A 505 -19.02 -10.37 -21.28
C SER A 505 -18.91 -9.51 -22.55
N GLY A 506 -20.03 -9.25 -23.20
CA GLY A 506 -20.07 -8.35 -24.36
C GLY A 506 -19.25 -8.83 -25.56
N ASN A 507 -19.42 -10.09 -25.94
CA ASN A 507 -18.74 -10.72 -27.09
C ASN A 507 -19.77 -11.42 -28.01
N LYS A 508 -19.31 -12.32 -28.86
CA LYS A 508 -20.16 -13.13 -29.77
C LYS A 508 -19.95 -14.63 -29.58
N PHE A 509 -19.60 -15.04 -28.36
CA PHE A 509 -19.50 -16.46 -28.03
C PHE A 509 -20.85 -17.13 -28.20
N SER A 510 -20.86 -18.27 -28.87
CA SER A 510 -22.07 -19.04 -29.20
C SER A 510 -21.95 -20.47 -28.70
N GLU A 511 -22.91 -21.31 -29.07
CA GLU A 511 -23.00 -22.69 -28.63
C GLU A 511 -23.28 -22.80 -27.11
N TYR A 512 -22.97 -23.93 -26.51
CA TYR A 512 -23.29 -24.25 -25.14
C TYR A 512 -22.21 -23.81 -24.16
N ILE A 513 -22.59 -23.50 -22.90
CA ILE A 513 -21.65 -23.45 -21.79
C ILE A 513 -21.11 -24.88 -21.60
N PRO A 514 -19.78 -25.10 -21.64
CA PRO A 514 -19.25 -26.46 -21.58
C PRO A 514 -19.68 -27.19 -20.30
N ASP A 515 -20.25 -28.38 -20.45
CA ASP A 515 -20.51 -29.29 -19.34
C ASP A 515 -19.35 -30.27 -19.25
N GLY A 516 -18.38 -29.97 -18.42
CA GLY A 516 -17.13 -30.71 -18.34
C GLY A 516 -16.60 -30.85 -16.92
N ASN A 517 -15.42 -31.47 -16.80
CA ASN A 517 -14.72 -31.54 -15.54
C ASN A 517 -14.39 -30.12 -15.06
N PHE A 518 -15.20 -29.60 -14.14
CA PHE A 518 -14.95 -28.34 -13.45
C PHE A 518 -13.76 -28.50 -12.48
N ASN A 519 -12.62 -29.04 -12.96
CA ASN A 519 -11.38 -29.15 -12.19
C ASN A 519 -10.67 -27.80 -12.21
N THR A 520 -11.25 -26.85 -11.56
CA THR A 520 -10.82 -25.46 -11.56
C THR A 520 -10.18 -25.06 -10.23
N SER A 521 -9.88 -23.78 -10.11
CA SER A 521 -9.24 -23.15 -8.95
C SER A 521 -9.94 -23.51 -7.62
N PRO A 522 -9.18 -23.81 -6.56
CA PRO A 522 -9.72 -23.88 -5.20
C PRO A 522 -10.53 -22.65 -4.78
N ASN A 523 -10.26 -21.48 -5.38
CA ASN A 523 -11.03 -20.26 -5.14
C ASN A 523 -12.49 -20.41 -5.58
N PHE A 524 -12.75 -21.07 -6.70
CA PHE A 524 -14.10 -21.33 -7.17
C PHE A 524 -14.83 -22.40 -6.35
N TYR A 525 -14.10 -23.37 -5.76
CA TYR A 525 -14.71 -24.37 -4.88
C TYR A 525 -14.87 -23.88 -3.45
N ASN A 526 -13.83 -23.32 -2.86
CA ASN A 526 -13.80 -23.04 -1.43
C ASN A 526 -13.89 -21.55 -1.10
N GLY A 527 -13.65 -20.67 -2.08
CA GLY A 527 -13.40 -19.26 -1.86
C GLY A 527 -12.06 -19.03 -1.14
N ASP A 528 -11.62 -17.79 -1.05
CA ASP A 528 -10.34 -17.47 -0.42
C ASP A 528 -10.32 -17.87 1.07
N ILE A 529 -9.44 -18.83 1.40
CA ILE A 529 -9.29 -19.39 2.75
C ILE A 529 -8.52 -18.41 3.69
N ARG A 530 -7.92 -17.34 3.16
CA ARG A 530 -6.92 -16.56 3.90
C ARG A 530 -7.43 -15.48 4.85
N LYS A 531 -8.74 -15.13 4.88
CA LYS A 531 -9.26 -14.12 5.83
C LYS A 531 -10.71 -14.38 6.23
N THR A 532 -10.91 -15.02 7.37
CA THR A 532 -12.14 -14.88 8.16
C THR A 532 -12.00 -13.65 9.08
N ILE A 533 -12.30 -12.47 8.56
CA ILE A 533 -12.62 -11.30 9.38
C ILE A 533 -14.13 -11.13 9.29
N PRO A 534 -14.87 -10.92 10.40
CA PRO A 534 -16.31 -10.74 10.35
C PRO A 534 -16.64 -9.51 9.50
N ALA A 535 -17.27 -9.73 8.36
CA ALA A 535 -17.59 -8.69 7.40
C ALA A 535 -18.90 -8.00 7.76
N VAL A 536 -18.88 -6.69 7.75
CA VAL A 536 -20.04 -5.82 7.53
C VAL A 536 -20.63 -6.18 6.16
N PRO A 537 -21.97 -6.30 6.00
CA PRO A 537 -22.60 -6.69 4.74
C PRO A 537 -22.54 -5.53 3.73
N SER A 538 -21.45 -5.40 3.07
CA SER A 538 -21.27 -4.64 1.83
C SER A 538 -20.59 -5.57 0.82
N ILE A 539 -20.89 -5.41 -0.46
CA ILE A 539 -20.16 -6.08 -1.54
C ILE A 539 -18.74 -5.57 -1.42
N SER A 540 -17.92 -6.21 -0.58
CA SER A 540 -16.52 -5.84 -0.45
C SER A 540 -15.79 -6.40 -1.65
N ALA A 541 -15.51 -5.53 -2.61
CA ALA A 541 -14.54 -5.80 -3.64
C ALA A 541 -13.22 -6.18 -2.96
N ARG A 542 -12.59 -7.23 -3.44
CA ARG A 542 -11.29 -7.70 -2.94
C ARG A 542 -10.20 -7.08 -3.80
N SER A 543 -9.09 -6.77 -3.19
CA SER A 543 -7.89 -6.38 -3.90
C SER A 543 -7.07 -7.63 -4.25
N LEU A 544 -6.81 -7.84 -5.52
CA LEU A 544 -5.80 -8.76 -5.99
C LEU A 544 -4.48 -7.99 -6.03
N ASP A 545 -3.63 -8.20 -5.02
CA ASP A 545 -2.37 -7.51 -4.90
C ASP A 545 -1.26 -8.35 -5.54
N ILE A 546 -0.70 -7.88 -6.64
CA ILE A 546 0.49 -8.47 -7.26
C ILE A 546 1.68 -7.62 -6.90
N LYS A 547 2.56 -8.18 -6.07
CA LYS A 547 3.78 -7.52 -5.63
C LYS A 547 4.90 -7.79 -6.63
N LEU A 548 5.44 -6.72 -7.18
CA LEU A 548 6.66 -6.73 -7.97
C LEU A 548 7.77 -6.09 -7.13
N SER A 549 8.87 -6.79 -6.93
CA SER A 549 10.01 -6.27 -6.17
C SER A 549 11.10 -5.86 -7.14
N LEU A 550 11.47 -4.60 -7.11
CA LEU A 550 12.57 -4.01 -7.84
C LEU A 550 13.74 -3.83 -6.87
N VAL A 551 14.95 -4.09 -7.30
CA VAL A 551 16.15 -3.80 -6.51
C VAL A 551 16.87 -2.65 -7.15
N ALA A 552 16.89 -1.50 -6.47
CA ALA A 552 17.58 -0.30 -6.91
C ALA A 552 18.63 0.07 -5.87
N ASP A 553 19.89 0.08 -6.26
CA ASP A 553 21.04 0.51 -5.44
C ASP A 553 21.05 -0.12 -4.03
N GLY A 554 20.81 -1.44 -3.97
CA GLY A 554 20.76 -2.18 -2.70
C GLY A 554 19.48 -1.96 -1.86
N THR A 555 18.58 -1.08 -2.29
CA THR A 555 17.26 -0.91 -1.70
C THR A 555 16.22 -1.72 -2.49
N SER A 556 15.33 -2.40 -1.79
CA SER A 556 14.20 -3.09 -2.41
C SER A 556 13.04 -2.11 -2.53
N LEU A 557 12.71 -1.75 -3.76
CA LEU A 557 11.49 -1.00 -4.09
C LEU A 557 10.40 -2.02 -4.42
N SER A 558 9.23 -1.89 -3.82
CA SER A 558 8.07 -2.74 -4.12
C SER A 558 7.03 -1.96 -4.89
N PHE A 559 6.62 -2.48 -6.03
CA PHE A 559 5.46 -2.03 -6.77
C PHE A 559 4.30 -2.99 -6.50
N ASN A 560 3.14 -2.47 -6.14
CA ASN A 560 1.93 -3.24 -5.93
C ASN A 560 0.92 -2.91 -7.03
N TYR A 561 0.64 -3.88 -7.90
CA TYR A 561 -0.49 -3.79 -8.81
C TYR A 561 -1.74 -4.26 -8.07
N ASN A 562 -2.65 -3.32 -7.82
CA ASN A 562 -3.88 -3.56 -7.09
C ASN A 562 -5.06 -3.61 -8.05
N LEU A 563 -5.63 -4.80 -8.26
CA LEU A 563 -6.81 -4.99 -9.06
C LEU A 563 -7.99 -5.33 -8.14
N THR A 564 -9.03 -4.51 -8.18
CA THR A 564 -10.27 -4.80 -7.43
C THR A 564 -11.06 -5.88 -8.15
N THR A 565 -11.18 -7.07 -7.57
CA THR A 565 -11.83 -8.22 -8.19
C THR A 565 -12.82 -8.90 -7.26
N THR A 566 -13.71 -9.70 -7.85
CA THR A 566 -14.58 -10.63 -7.13
C THR A 566 -14.31 -12.04 -7.64
N ILE A 567 -14.50 -13.07 -6.80
CA ILE A 567 -14.43 -14.44 -7.28
C ILE A 567 -15.68 -14.70 -8.12
N GLY A 568 -15.54 -14.64 -9.43
CA GLY A 568 -16.70 -14.64 -10.28
C GLY A 568 -16.48 -14.99 -11.75
N ILE A 569 -17.62 -15.25 -12.40
CA ILE A 569 -17.71 -15.55 -13.81
C ILE A 569 -18.75 -14.60 -14.41
N ASP A 570 -18.36 -13.90 -15.48
CA ASP A 570 -19.26 -13.09 -16.30
C ASP A 570 -19.20 -13.57 -17.76
N LEU A 571 -20.34 -14.08 -18.24
CA LEU A 571 -20.57 -14.51 -19.63
C LEU A 571 -21.71 -13.70 -20.26
N SER A 572 -22.11 -12.59 -19.66
CA SER A 572 -23.25 -11.81 -20.12
C SER A 572 -23.04 -11.21 -21.50
N ASP A 573 -24.14 -10.85 -22.13
CA ASP A 573 -24.14 -10.17 -23.45
C ASP A 573 -23.32 -10.94 -24.49
N ASN A 574 -23.78 -12.21 -24.74
CA ASN A 574 -23.20 -13.13 -25.72
C ASN A 574 -24.32 -13.85 -26.51
N LEU A 575 -23.96 -14.81 -27.30
CA LEU A 575 -24.90 -15.61 -28.11
C LEU A 575 -25.04 -17.07 -27.59
N LEU A 576 -24.76 -17.30 -26.32
CA LEU A 576 -24.77 -18.62 -25.70
C LEU A 576 -26.22 -19.14 -25.62
N HIS A 577 -26.39 -20.41 -25.93
CA HIS A 577 -27.72 -21.08 -25.90
C HIS A 577 -27.67 -22.44 -25.19
N GLY A 578 -28.83 -23.08 -25.04
CA GLY A 578 -28.99 -24.33 -24.33
C GLY A 578 -29.05 -24.18 -22.81
N GLU A 579 -29.05 -25.29 -22.09
CA GLU A 579 -29.24 -25.31 -20.65
C GLU A 579 -28.00 -24.85 -19.86
N ILE A 580 -28.22 -24.31 -18.67
CA ILE A 580 -27.12 -24.00 -17.72
C ILE A 580 -26.62 -25.34 -17.16
N PRO A 581 -25.32 -25.67 -17.31
CA PRO A 581 -24.78 -26.95 -16.86
C PRO A 581 -24.83 -27.07 -15.32
N GLU A 582 -25.24 -28.22 -14.80
CA GLU A 582 -25.30 -28.46 -13.35
C GLU A 582 -23.96 -28.32 -12.65
N GLY A 583 -22.84 -28.64 -13.32
CA GLY A 583 -21.51 -28.56 -12.82
C GLY A 583 -21.12 -27.14 -12.42
N LEU A 584 -21.66 -26.12 -13.08
CA LEU A 584 -21.38 -24.71 -12.75
C LEU A 584 -21.77 -24.37 -11.29
N PHE A 585 -22.86 -24.96 -10.79
CA PHE A 585 -23.30 -24.75 -9.41
C PHE A 585 -22.55 -25.60 -8.37
N GLY A 586 -21.59 -26.40 -8.81
CA GLY A 586 -20.59 -27.05 -7.97
C GLY A 586 -19.47 -26.10 -7.51
N LEU A 587 -19.34 -24.91 -8.11
CA LEU A 587 -18.31 -23.91 -7.80
C LEU A 587 -18.69 -23.08 -6.55
N HIS A 588 -18.74 -23.73 -5.39
CA HIS A 588 -19.28 -23.16 -4.14
C HIS A 588 -18.60 -21.89 -3.65
N GLY A 589 -17.41 -21.57 -4.16
CA GLY A 589 -16.64 -20.37 -3.85
C GLY A 589 -17.06 -19.13 -4.60
N LEU A 590 -17.89 -19.24 -5.64
CA LEU A 590 -18.35 -18.11 -6.44
C LEU A 590 -19.07 -17.08 -5.57
N GLU A 591 -18.69 -15.82 -5.76
CA GLU A 591 -19.32 -14.65 -5.16
C GLU A 591 -20.18 -13.90 -6.18
N TYR A 592 -19.87 -14.03 -7.47
CA TYR A 592 -20.52 -13.36 -8.58
C TYR A 592 -20.72 -14.32 -9.76
N LEU A 593 -21.93 -14.36 -10.30
CA LEU A 593 -22.27 -15.10 -11.53
C LEU A 593 -23.24 -14.27 -12.36
N ASN A 594 -22.81 -13.93 -13.57
CA ASN A 594 -23.63 -13.21 -14.55
C ASN A 594 -23.69 -13.97 -15.88
N LEU A 595 -24.89 -14.40 -16.27
CA LEU A 595 -25.20 -15.07 -17.54
C LEU A 595 -26.26 -14.30 -18.31
N SER A 596 -26.54 -13.05 -17.94
CA SER A 596 -27.63 -12.27 -18.54
C SER A 596 -27.38 -11.96 -20.01
N TYR A 597 -28.44 -11.58 -20.71
CA TYR A 597 -28.36 -11.21 -22.13
C TYR A 597 -27.71 -12.29 -23.00
N ASN A 598 -28.29 -13.50 -22.94
CA ASN A 598 -27.94 -14.65 -23.77
C ASN A 598 -29.23 -15.33 -24.32
N PHE A 599 -29.10 -16.48 -24.91
CA PHE A 599 -30.23 -17.30 -25.42
C PHE A 599 -30.39 -18.61 -24.63
N LEU A 600 -29.93 -18.62 -23.36
CA LEU A 600 -30.00 -19.80 -22.50
C LEU A 600 -31.47 -20.20 -22.26
N ASP A 601 -31.72 -21.49 -22.28
CA ASP A 601 -33.04 -22.05 -22.13
C ASP A 601 -33.14 -23.16 -21.04
N GLY A 602 -34.25 -23.85 -20.94
CA GLY A 602 -34.44 -24.89 -19.94
C GLY A 602 -34.60 -24.35 -18.50
N PRO A 603 -34.69 -25.25 -17.52
CA PRO A 603 -34.85 -24.89 -16.12
C PRO A 603 -33.53 -24.50 -15.46
N VAL A 604 -33.57 -23.60 -14.47
CA VAL A 604 -32.40 -23.35 -13.63
C VAL A 604 -32.20 -24.57 -12.72
N PRO A 605 -30.99 -25.20 -12.75
CA PRO A 605 -30.70 -26.38 -11.94
C PRO A 605 -30.90 -26.17 -10.45
N GLY A 606 -31.50 -27.15 -9.75
CA GLY A 606 -31.75 -27.10 -8.31
C GLY A 606 -30.48 -27.02 -7.45
N ASN A 607 -29.32 -27.35 -8.03
CA ASN A 607 -28.03 -27.27 -7.38
C ASN A 607 -27.58 -25.81 -7.10
N LEU A 608 -28.24 -24.79 -7.62
CA LEU A 608 -27.98 -23.37 -7.37
C LEU A 608 -27.83 -23.05 -5.87
N GLY A 609 -28.63 -23.66 -5.01
CA GLY A 609 -28.57 -23.49 -3.55
C GLY A 609 -27.24 -23.90 -2.91
N LYS A 610 -26.32 -24.56 -3.63
CA LYS A 610 -24.99 -24.92 -3.13
C LYS A 610 -24.03 -23.74 -3.15
N LEU A 611 -24.29 -22.67 -3.91
CA LEU A 611 -23.42 -21.48 -4.03
C LEU A 611 -23.52 -20.57 -2.79
N GLN A 612 -23.17 -21.07 -1.63
CA GLN A 612 -23.37 -20.39 -0.34
C GLN A 612 -22.63 -19.05 -0.20
N LYS A 613 -21.62 -18.80 -1.01
CA LYS A 613 -20.83 -17.54 -1.01
C LYS A 613 -21.35 -16.51 -2.01
N LEU A 614 -22.33 -16.88 -2.83
CA LEU A 614 -22.84 -16.04 -3.89
C LEU A 614 -23.47 -14.75 -3.33
N LYS A 615 -23.01 -13.61 -3.81
CA LYS A 615 -23.46 -12.27 -3.47
C LYS A 615 -24.34 -11.65 -4.56
N ALA A 616 -24.03 -11.95 -5.82
CA ALA A 616 -24.78 -11.47 -6.97
C ALA A 616 -25.01 -12.59 -7.99
N LEU A 617 -26.26 -12.70 -8.46
CA LEU A 617 -26.70 -13.60 -9.51
C LEU A 617 -27.55 -12.83 -10.51
N ASP A 618 -27.12 -12.79 -11.76
CA ASP A 618 -27.89 -12.24 -12.87
C ASP A 618 -28.06 -13.28 -13.98
N LEU A 619 -29.31 -13.71 -14.21
CA LEU A 619 -29.70 -14.61 -15.27
C LEU A 619 -30.77 -13.97 -16.21
N SER A 620 -30.90 -12.64 -16.10
CA SER A 620 -31.95 -11.92 -16.83
C SER A 620 -31.75 -11.94 -18.34
N HIS A 621 -32.81 -11.62 -19.08
CA HIS A 621 -32.76 -11.53 -20.53
C HIS A 621 -32.23 -12.81 -21.19
N ASN A 622 -32.94 -13.94 -20.90
CA ASN A 622 -32.70 -15.26 -21.48
C ASN A 622 -34.05 -15.93 -21.83
N SER A 623 -34.02 -17.18 -22.19
CA SER A 623 -35.22 -18.01 -22.43
C SER A 623 -35.46 -19.07 -21.34
N LEU A 624 -34.92 -18.84 -20.14
CA LEU A 624 -35.01 -19.78 -19.03
C LEU A 624 -36.46 -20.01 -18.61
N SER A 625 -36.79 -21.24 -18.31
CA SER A 625 -38.19 -21.71 -18.09
C SER A 625 -38.37 -22.48 -16.78
N GLY A 626 -39.55 -23.00 -16.55
CA GLY A 626 -39.87 -23.74 -15.33
C GLY A 626 -40.11 -22.87 -14.12
N ASN A 627 -40.04 -23.44 -12.93
CA ASN A 627 -40.30 -22.73 -11.68
C ASN A 627 -39.00 -22.00 -11.18
N VAL A 628 -39.17 -20.87 -10.51
CA VAL A 628 -38.10 -20.25 -9.78
C VAL A 628 -37.57 -21.20 -8.69
N PRO A 629 -36.29 -21.57 -8.68
CA PRO A 629 -35.75 -22.54 -7.72
C PRO A 629 -35.91 -22.08 -6.27
N GLU A 630 -36.58 -22.87 -5.44
CA GLU A 630 -36.77 -22.54 -4.01
C GLU A 630 -35.46 -22.38 -3.26
N ASN A 631 -34.42 -23.03 -3.74
CA ASN A 631 -33.07 -23.03 -3.13
C ASN A 631 -32.35 -21.68 -3.20
N ILE A 632 -32.82 -20.70 -3.96
CA ILE A 632 -32.29 -19.32 -3.94
C ILE A 632 -32.41 -18.73 -2.51
N THR A 633 -33.45 -19.10 -1.78
CA THR A 633 -33.73 -18.56 -0.44
C THR A 633 -32.70 -18.99 0.63
N VAL A 634 -31.98 -20.09 0.39
CA VAL A 634 -30.90 -20.54 1.33
C VAL A 634 -29.60 -19.81 1.13
N LEU A 635 -29.46 -19.01 0.05
CA LEU A 635 -28.26 -18.21 -0.24
C LEU A 635 -28.25 -16.95 0.65
N ARG A 636 -27.70 -17.09 1.85
CA ARG A 636 -27.72 -16.02 2.88
C ARG A 636 -26.96 -14.77 2.49
N ASN A 637 -25.91 -14.92 1.68
CA ASN A 637 -25.03 -13.83 1.25
C ASN A 637 -25.54 -13.11 0.00
N LEU A 638 -26.60 -13.61 -0.63
CA LEU A 638 -27.11 -13.03 -1.87
C LEU A 638 -27.76 -11.66 -1.61
N THR A 639 -27.18 -10.64 -2.21
CA THR A 639 -27.61 -9.23 -2.11
C THR A 639 -28.23 -8.71 -3.41
N VAL A 640 -27.81 -9.27 -4.55
CA VAL A 640 -28.29 -8.91 -5.88
C VAL A 640 -28.85 -10.18 -6.55
N LEU A 641 -30.10 -10.13 -6.98
CA LEU A 641 -30.74 -11.18 -7.77
C LEU A 641 -31.47 -10.54 -8.93
N ASN A 642 -31.27 -11.06 -10.13
CA ASN A 642 -31.99 -10.64 -11.32
C ASN A 642 -32.32 -11.86 -12.18
N LEU A 643 -33.63 -12.21 -12.28
CA LEU A 643 -34.21 -13.28 -13.10
C LEU A 643 -35.21 -12.70 -14.10
N SER A 644 -35.21 -11.39 -14.29
CA SER A 644 -36.19 -10.69 -15.11
C SER A 644 -36.05 -11.04 -16.59
N TYR A 645 -37.10 -10.84 -17.35
CA TYR A 645 -37.13 -11.07 -18.79
C TYR A 645 -36.67 -12.48 -19.19
N ASN A 646 -37.41 -13.47 -18.68
CA ASN A 646 -37.29 -14.91 -18.99
C ASN A 646 -38.66 -15.52 -19.24
N CYS A 647 -38.75 -16.85 -19.29
CA CYS A 647 -39.96 -17.62 -19.43
C CYS A 647 -40.32 -18.41 -18.15
N PHE A 648 -39.94 -17.92 -16.97
CA PHE A 648 -40.29 -18.57 -15.71
C PHE A 648 -41.78 -18.58 -15.50
N SER A 649 -42.27 -19.66 -14.83
CA SER A 649 -43.68 -19.88 -14.55
C SER A 649 -43.93 -20.26 -13.07
N GLY A 650 -45.19 -20.35 -12.69
CA GLY A 650 -45.57 -20.75 -11.34
C GLY A 650 -45.66 -19.60 -10.35
N VAL A 651 -45.60 -19.89 -9.06
CA VAL A 651 -45.83 -18.92 -7.99
C VAL A 651 -44.54 -18.65 -7.20
N VAL A 652 -44.16 -17.38 -7.08
CA VAL A 652 -43.05 -16.94 -6.21
C VAL A 652 -43.58 -16.65 -4.81
N PRO A 653 -43.17 -17.39 -3.78
CA PRO A 653 -43.63 -17.20 -2.40
C PRO A 653 -43.10 -15.91 -1.78
N THR A 654 -43.98 -14.96 -1.44
CA THR A 654 -43.55 -13.67 -0.83
C THR A 654 -42.96 -13.83 0.57
N LYS A 655 -43.36 -14.85 1.32
CA LYS A 655 -42.95 -15.10 2.71
C LYS A 655 -41.58 -15.73 2.87
N ARG A 656 -40.91 -16.18 1.78
CA ARG A 656 -39.63 -16.91 1.82
C ARG A 656 -38.41 -16.07 1.51
N GLY A 657 -38.46 -14.72 1.66
CA GLY A 657 -37.31 -13.84 1.49
C GLY A 657 -37.08 -13.27 0.08
N TYR A 658 -37.92 -13.61 -0.89
CA TYR A 658 -37.86 -13.04 -2.26
C TYR A 658 -38.23 -11.54 -2.30
N GLY A 659 -39.02 -11.07 -1.34
CA GLY A 659 -39.41 -9.66 -1.24
C GLY A 659 -38.26 -8.68 -1.07
N LYS A 660 -37.03 -9.14 -0.72
CA LYS A 660 -35.83 -8.31 -0.64
C LYS A 660 -35.23 -7.94 -2.01
N PHE A 661 -35.75 -8.56 -3.11
CA PHE A 661 -35.25 -8.34 -4.47
C PHE A 661 -36.35 -7.70 -5.35
N PRO A 662 -36.67 -6.42 -5.18
CA PRO A 662 -37.70 -5.76 -5.98
C PRO A 662 -37.28 -5.73 -7.45
N GLY A 663 -38.20 -6.12 -8.33
CA GLY A 663 -37.97 -6.14 -9.78
C GLY A 663 -37.24 -7.38 -10.33
N ALA A 664 -36.67 -8.23 -9.46
CA ALA A 664 -35.89 -9.41 -9.87
C ALA A 664 -36.62 -10.38 -10.78
N PHE A 665 -37.96 -10.36 -10.80
CA PHE A 665 -38.84 -11.30 -11.52
C PHE A 665 -39.66 -10.65 -12.64
N ALA A 666 -39.45 -9.37 -12.91
CA ALA A 666 -40.17 -8.61 -13.92
C ALA A 666 -40.03 -9.26 -15.32
N GLY A 667 -40.99 -9.08 -16.19
CA GLY A 667 -40.91 -9.57 -17.57
C GLY A 667 -41.00 -11.09 -17.76
N ASN A 668 -41.49 -11.84 -16.75
CA ASN A 668 -41.85 -13.27 -16.86
C ASN A 668 -43.36 -13.42 -16.97
N PRO A 669 -43.93 -13.67 -18.16
CA PRO A 669 -45.40 -13.58 -18.39
C PRO A 669 -46.23 -14.56 -17.56
N ASP A 670 -45.69 -15.77 -17.34
CA ASP A 670 -46.40 -16.87 -16.65
C ASP A 670 -46.04 -17.00 -15.17
N LEU A 671 -45.28 -16.02 -14.64
CA LEU A 671 -44.86 -15.99 -13.24
C LEU A 671 -45.81 -15.14 -12.40
N CYS A 672 -46.24 -15.67 -11.29
CA CYS A 672 -47.11 -15.00 -10.33
C CYS A 672 -46.43 -14.73 -9.02
N MET A 673 -46.69 -13.54 -8.44
CA MET A 673 -46.28 -13.24 -7.05
C MET A 673 -47.43 -13.65 -6.10
N GLU A 674 -47.10 -14.38 -5.02
CA GLU A 674 -48.08 -14.73 -3.97
C GLU A 674 -48.59 -13.44 -3.30
N SER A 675 -49.88 -13.13 -3.44
CA SER A 675 -50.53 -12.02 -2.74
C SER A 675 -51.35 -12.50 -1.57
N SER A 676 -51.60 -11.64 -0.57
CA SER A 676 -52.31 -11.97 0.68
C SER A 676 -53.80 -12.36 0.53
N GLY A 677 -54.25 -12.82 -0.63
CA GLY A 677 -55.63 -13.16 -0.91
C GLY A 677 -55.86 -14.28 -1.94
N ASN A 678 -54.92 -15.21 -2.12
CA ASN A 678 -54.98 -16.30 -3.12
C ASN A 678 -55.27 -15.88 -4.58
N VAL A 679 -55.06 -14.61 -4.92
CA VAL A 679 -55.15 -14.10 -6.27
C VAL A 679 -53.77 -13.90 -6.83
N CYS A 680 -53.46 -14.64 -7.88
CA CYS A 680 -52.17 -14.50 -8.62
C CYS A 680 -52.15 -13.15 -9.32
N GLN A 681 -51.25 -12.24 -8.86
CA GLN A 681 -50.96 -10.99 -9.60
C GLN A 681 -49.89 -11.29 -10.63
N ARG A 682 -50.27 -11.25 -11.92
CA ARG A 682 -49.28 -11.32 -13.02
C ARG A 682 -48.38 -10.13 -12.99
N THR A 683 -47.06 -10.34 -13.15
CA THR A 683 -46.06 -9.30 -13.26
C THR A 683 -46.12 -8.64 -14.65
N PHE A 684 -47.10 -7.76 -14.87
CA PHE A 684 -47.10 -6.93 -16.09
C PHE A 684 -45.99 -5.90 -16.03
N PRO A 685 -45.34 -5.58 -17.17
CA PRO A 685 -44.50 -4.41 -17.25
C PRO A 685 -45.37 -3.19 -16.88
N VAL A 686 -44.98 -2.40 -15.93
CA VAL A 686 -45.60 -1.10 -15.68
C VAL A 686 -45.22 -0.22 -16.88
N GLU A 687 -46.17 -0.05 -17.82
CA GLU A 687 -46.09 1.04 -18.79
C GLU A 687 -46.19 2.38 -18.03
N SER A 688 -45.11 2.83 -17.50
CA SER A 688 -44.95 4.23 -17.16
C SER A 688 -44.48 4.94 -18.43
N GLY A 689 -45.40 5.71 -19.03
CA GLY A 689 -45.12 6.56 -20.20
C GLY A 689 -44.10 7.67 -19.95
N LYS A 690 -42.89 7.25 -19.70
CA LYS A 690 -41.65 8.08 -19.85
C LYS A 690 -40.65 7.23 -20.61
N LYS A 691 -40.36 7.65 -21.82
CA LYS A 691 -39.24 7.11 -22.58
C LYS A 691 -37.99 7.23 -21.71
N PHE A 692 -37.60 6.13 -21.09
CA PHE A 692 -36.22 5.94 -20.65
C PHE A 692 -35.45 5.52 -21.90
N GLU A 693 -34.45 6.30 -22.28
CA GLU A 693 -33.44 5.86 -23.23
C GLU A 693 -32.81 4.58 -22.69
N GLU A 694 -32.85 3.53 -23.48
CA GLU A 694 -32.25 2.24 -23.18
C GLU A 694 -30.73 2.39 -23.08
N GLY A 695 -30.23 2.58 -21.87
CA GLY A 695 -28.82 2.35 -21.57
C GLY A 695 -28.65 0.93 -21.05
N PRO A 696 -27.66 0.16 -21.49
CA PRO A 696 -27.51 -1.24 -21.12
C PRO A 696 -27.24 -1.37 -19.61
N LEU A 697 -28.13 -2.08 -18.91
CA LEU A 697 -28.04 -2.38 -17.46
C LEU A 697 -26.78 -3.16 -17.07
N SER A 698 -26.11 -3.82 -18.03
CA SER A 698 -24.83 -4.50 -17.83
C SER A 698 -23.68 -3.55 -17.51
N VAL A 699 -23.76 -2.28 -17.94
CA VAL A 699 -22.81 -1.21 -17.56
C VAL A 699 -22.88 -0.86 -16.06
N TRP A 700 -24.04 -1.16 -15.42
CA TRP A 700 -24.27 -0.72 -14.04
C TRP A 700 -23.70 -1.65 -12.99
N VAL A 701 -23.53 -2.93 -13.23
CA VAL A 701 -23.01 -3.86 -12.20
C VAL A 701 -21.49 -3.79 -12.13
N PHE A 702 -20.79 -3.71 -13.27
CA PHE A 702 -19.36 -3.37 -13.31
C PHE A 702 -19.12 -1.86 -13.14
N GLY A 703 -19.99 -1.03 -13.70
CA GLY A 703 -20.00 0.40 -13.40
C GLY A 703 -20.32 0.70 -11.93
N ILE A 704 -21.05 -0.17 -11.21
CA ILE A 704 -21.24 -0.07 -9.76
C ILE A 704 -19.99 -0.54 -9.02
N SER A 705 -19.26 -1.57 -9.46
CA SER A 705 -17.98 -1.90 -8.85
C SER A 705 -16.91 -0.81 -9.12
N ALA A 706 -16.86 -0.27 -10.34
CA ALA A 706 -16.04 0.88 -10.69
C ALA A 706 -16.52 2.18 -10.02
N LEU A 707 -17.85 2.42 -9.95
CA LEU A 707 -18.43 3.55 -9.22
C LEU A 707 -18.33 3.39 -7.70
N VAL A 708 -18.39 2.18 -7.16
CA VAL A 708 -18.16 1.93 -5.73
C VAL A 708 -16.68 2.08 -5.41
N SER A 709 -15.77 1.68 -6.30
CA SER A 709 -14.33 1.96 -6.17
C SER A 709 -14.03 3.45 -6.32
N PHE A 710 -14.68 4.12 -7.27
CA PHE A 710 -14.64 5.57 -7.42
C PHE A 710 -15.30 6.28 -6.22
N TYR A 711 -16.44 5.80 -5.72
CA TYR A 711 -17.11 6.36 -4.54
C TYR A 711 -16.35 6.09 -3.25
N ILE A 712 -15.70 4.94 -3.11
CA ILE A 712 -14.79 4.66 -1.99
C ILE A 712 -13.54 5.51 -2.11
N GLY A 713 -12.99 5.69 -3.32
CA GLY A 713 -11.91 6.64 -3.58
C GLY A 713 -12.32 8.09 -3.27
N VAL A 714 -13.51 8.50 -3.73
CA VAL A 714 -14.09 9.83 -3.44
C VAL A 714 -14.44 9.96 -1.97
N VAL A 715 -14.99 8.95 -1.31
CA VAL A 715 -15.26 8.96 0.16
C VAL A 715 -13.96 8.92 0.95
N ALA A 716 -12.93 8.21 0.50
CA ALA A 716 -11.60 8.27 1.11
C ALA A 716 -10.95 9.66 0.94
N ILE A 717 -11.15 10.29 -0.23
CA ILE A 717 -10.78 11.70 -0.47
C ILE A 717 -11.59 12.64 0.43
N PHE A 718 -12.89 12.42 0.64
CA PHE A 718 -13.76 13.24 1.52
C PHE A 718 -13.62 12.89 3.01
N CYS A 719 -13.14 11.71 3.38
CA CYS A 719 -12.73 11.38 4.76
C CYS A 719 -11.33 11.88 5.08
N SER A 720 -10.53 12.25 4.10
CA SER A 720 -9.29 13.00 4.33
C SER A 720 -9.62 14.34 4.99
N SER A 721 -8.93 14.65 6.07
CA SER A 721 -9.10 15.92 6.81
C SER A 721 -8.92 17.17 5.91
N ARG A 722 -8.23 17.05 4.78
CA ARG A 722 -7.96 18.09 3.78
C ARG A 722 -9.21 18.57 3.03
N THR A 723 -10.03 17.66 2.53
CA THR A 723 -11.22 18.02 1.76
C THR A 723 -12.34 18.58 2.64
N ARG A 724 -12.44 18.18 3.91
CA ARG A 724 -13.33 18.81 4.88
C ARG A 724 -13.03 20.31 5.08
N SER A 725 -11.77 20.70 5.11
CA SER A 725 -11.37 22.11 5.26
C SER A 725 -11.75 22.96 4.04
N CYS A 726 -11.61 22.44 2.82
CA CYS A 726 -12.01 23.16 1.59
C CYS A 726 -13.52 23.38 1.51
N ILE A 727 -14.34 22.38 1.86
CA ILE A 727 -15.80 22.49 1.80
C ILE A 727 -16.35 23.45 2.87
N LEU A 728 -15.70 23.53 4.02
CA LEU A 728 -16.10 24.45 5.09
C LEU A 728 -15.69 25.91 4.81
N GLN A 729 -14.60 26.14 4.07
CA GLN A 729 -14.17 27.48 3.65
C GLN A 729 -15.05 28.06 2.53
N THR A 730 -15.62 27.25 1.64
CA THR A 730 -16.54 27.75 0.60
C THR A 730 -17.91 28.16 1.15
N LYS A 731 -18.30 27.70 2.35
CA LYS A 731 -19.54 28.18 3.01
C LYS A 731 -19.38 29.50 3.77
N SER A 732 -18.16 29.96 4.02
CA SER A 732 -17.94 31.28 4.69
C SER A 732 -17.79 32.45 3.73
N LEU A 733 -17.82 32.24 2.40
CA LEU A 733 -17.74 33.26 1.36
C LEU A 733 -19.10 33.54 0.65
N ALA A 734 -20.18 32.90 1.09
CA ALA A 734 -21.52 33.07 0.57
C ALA A 734 -22.52 33.49 1.67
N GLY A 735 -22.07 34.24 2.67
CA GLY A 735 -22.88 34.84 3.71
C GLY A 735 -22.56 36.33 3.88
#